data_f216efe9829b7ef61fed4213a7df21b4
#
_entry.id   f216efe9829b7ef61fed4213a7df21b4
#
_cell.length_a   1.000
_cell.length_b   1.000
_cell.length_c   1.000
_cell.angle_alpha   90.00
_cell.angle_beta   90.00
_cell.angle_gamma   90.00
#
_symmetry.space_group_name_H-M   'P 1'
#
loop_
_entity.id
_entity.type
_entity.pdbx_description
1 polymer ?
#
loop_
_entity_poly.entity_id
_entity_poly.type
_entity_poly.pdbx_seq_one_letter_code
_entity_poly.pdbx_strand_id
1 'polypeptide(L)'
;MKTRVPHGSISLFWVAAVLAHAVAARQPEPEPSLRDLIKPLPAPSPEETLKSMRVPPGFRVELVAAEPDVVDPIAIAFDQNGRMFVAEDIDYPHLPAAGQPPRGRIRLLEDLDGDGRYETSTVFAEGLQYPSGIAFHKGGIFVSAPPKIEYLKDTDGDKQADLRRVVYDGFGTQTAEDIMNNLKRGIDNWIYGASSYNGGDVRRPDAPDEQPISVRNRDFRFHPDTGEFTPLAGSGDFGNTFDDWGNRFVSNPGMLLIQNVLPGPYLARNPHLNVGEVNYKSAAAKRTVASISPPEPWRVVRKKFWHKWANTTPDMRASRFTGSELAEGGFVTGVAGCEIYRGDAFPAEFAGNSFSAEPACNAVIRLKLQPRGVLIDAVAVDEKQEFLASTENWFRPVNISNGPDGCLYVVDMAREIIEDPSAIPDDILKVIDVTRGRDKGRIYRVVPDDFRRPAAPRLDRLSDAELAGLLQSGNAWTRETAQRLIVERLDPAAAVPLREILRSTSPVARLHALWCLHGIGQLTDAQVLQVMSDAHPAIREHAVRIAEQRVARSDNLRSKLIELAGDDDPRVRMQVAFSLGAISDRADARTALARILERDASDRWIVSAVVSSVGSAPGLVLNAVLENPDFLSTPAAESVAAMLAEQVAVRRDRPALRAMLEGLNQPGLRRHPGLARGILLAAADAQARSNQSFAGILAEPPLEAVRDMFQTMLADAEKTLADAASPSDAKLRSIRLLRHAPPGRADGILDPLIDASQPPEVQLASVQALAGQADPGVAGRLLARWRGVSLNVRREMIEGLLRDPARLPALLDAIDKKQLAAVEIDAPQRDAIARGLAEPLRSRALELFGSATAAPRRQVIDDYQAALKLAGDRRRGSEVFAKHCATCHRLDGVGKAIGPDLVGVRSKTPDAILTSILDPSREVAASYLNYVVVTKDGRVATGMLIGESPTAITLRRAEAAEDIVPRADIEELTSTGKSLMPEGMEQQIDHQSMADLVQFLLTDQAP
;
A
#
# COMPACT_ATOMS: atom_id res chain seq x y z
N MET A 1 4.97 -86.69 32.05
CA MET A 1 6.14 -87.56 32.23
C MET A 1 7.38 -86.85 31.78
N LYS A 2 8.32 -86.77 32.70
CA LYS A 2 9.65 -86.11 32.64
C LYS A 2 10.51 -86.72 31.53
N THR A 3 11.39 -85.96 30.92
CA THR A 3 12.86 -86.25 30.72
C THR A 3 13.48 -85.05 30.04
N ARG A 4 14.26 -84.30 30.63
CA ARG A 4 15.67 -84.00 30.88
C ARG A 4 16.53 -83.84 29.60
N VAL A 5 17.13 -82.65 29.60
CA VAL A 5 18.20 -82.01 28.85
C VAL A 5 19.47 -82.84 28.85
N PRO A 6 20.41 -82.64 27.85
CA PRO A 6 21.69 -82.12 28.32
C PRO A 6 22.22 -80.90 27.53
N HIS A 7 22.96 -80.06 28.26
CA HIS A 7 23.80 -78.97 27.88
C HIS A 7 24.95 -79.37 26.93
N GLY A 8 25.17 -78.51 25.94
CA GLY A 8 26.40 -78.51 25.15
C GLY A 8 26.84 -77.07 24.98
N SER A 9 27.89 -76.68 25.68
CA SER A 9 28.59 -75.35 25.56
C SER A 9 29.24 -75.28 24.20
N ILE A 10 28.83 -74.30 23.35
CA ILE A 10 29.52 -73.90 22.14
C ILE A 10 29.78 -72.39 22.20
N SER A 11 31.04 -72.14 22.19
CA SER A 11 31.82 -70.94 22.26
C SER A 11 31.20 -69.65 21.75
N LEU A 12 31.19 -68.64 22.64
CA LEU A 12 30.86 -67.18 22.42
C LEU A 12 31.93 -66.43 21.58
N PHE A 13 32.80 -67.11 20.86
CA PHE A 13 33.89 -66.45 20.13
C PHE A 13 33.67 -66.22 18.62
N TRP A 14 32.60 -66.78 18.03
CA TRP A 14 32.31 -66.61 16.59
C TRP A 14 31.22 -65.61 16.27
N VAL A 15 30.46 -65.15 17.22
CA VAL A 15 29.41 -64.11 17.00
C VAL A 15 29.99 -62.71 17.04
N ALA A 16 31.12 -62.49 17.76
CA ALA A 16 31.79 -61.20 17.80
C ALA A 16 32.57 -60.86 16.53
N ALA A 17 33.04 -61.83 15.74
CA ALA A 17 33.79 -61.62 14.51
C ALA A 17 32.90 -61.37 13.28
N VAL A 18 31.62 -61.76 13.26
CA VAL A 18 30.68 -61.55 12.16
C VAL A 18 29.93 -60.22 12.35
N LEU A 19 29.80 -59.71 13.59
CA LEU A 19 29.22 -58.37 13.85
C LEU A 19 30.24 -57.23 13.69
N ALA A 20 31.56 -57.52 13.69
CA ALA A 20 32.60 -56.52 13.47
C ALA A 20 32.86 -56.19 11.98
N HIS A 21 32.31 -56.92 11.01
CA HIS A 21 32.46 -56.68 9.56
C HIS A 21 31.22 -56.07 8.89
N ALA A 22 30.17 -55.73 9.63
CA ALA A 22 28.93 -55.15 9.07
C ALA A 22 28.73 -53.65 9.42
N VAL A 23 29.68 -53.05 10.13
CA VAL A 23 29.72 -51.57 10.31
C VAL A 23 30.95 -51.04 9.57
N ALA A 24 31.02 -51.33 8.25
CA ALA A 24 31.71 -50.44 7.35
C ALA A 24 30.86 -49.17 7.34
N ALA A 25 31.34 -48.13 8.00
CA ALA A 25 30.76 -46.80 7.92
C ALA A 25 30.55 -46.49 6.42
N ARG A 26 29.29 -46.52 5.95
CA ARG A 26 28.95 -45.87 4.70
C ARG A 26 29.43 -44.46 4.87
N GLN A 27 30.49 -44.09 4.14
CA GLN A 27 30.81 -42.68 3.98
C GLN A 27 29.50 -42.01 3.56
N PRO A 28 29.08 -40.90 4.22
CA PRO A 28 27.92 -40.18 3.79
C PRO A 28 28.12 -39.84 2.30
N GLU A 29 27.17 -40.24 1.45
CA GLU A 29 27.20 -39.83 0.05
C GLU A 29 27.42 -38.32 0.02
N PRO A 30 28.33 -37.81 -0.81
CA PRO A 30 28.55 -36.38 -0.91
C PRO A 30 27.21 -35.71 -1.19
N GLU A 31 26.90 -34.67 -0.41
CA GLU A 31 25.66 -33.92 -0.63
C GLU A 31 25.64 -33.43 -2.08
N PRO A 32 24.49 -33.58 -2.79
CA PRO A 32 24.37 -33.17 -4.17
C PRO A 32 24.64 -31.66 -4.27
N SER A 33 25.41 -31.25 -5.28
CA SER A 33 25.70 -29.84 -5.52
C SER A 33 24.41 -29.05 -5.85
N LEU A 34 24.40 -27.74 -5.69
CA LEU A 34 23.26 -26.90 -6.10
C LEU A 34 22.88 -27.12 -7.57
N ARG A 35 23.86 -27.35 -8.45
CA ARG A 35 23.64 -27.68 -9.87
C ARG A 35 22.97 -29.02 -10.09
N ASP A 36 23.15 -29.98 -9.21
CA ASP A 36 22.48 -31.26 -9.28
C ASP A 36 21.03 -31.19 -8.80
N LEU A 37 20.77 -30.28 -7.85
CA LEU A 37 19.45 -30.05 -7.26
C LEU A 37 18.58 -29.11 -8.10
N ILE A 38 19.19 -28.10 -8.75
CA ILE A 38 18.50 -27.12 -9.58
C ILE A 38 18.83 -27.40 -11.04
N LYS A 39 18.10 -28.35 -11.60
CA LYS A 39 18.21 -28.64 -13.05
C LYS A 39 17.30 -27.69 -13.82
N PRO A 40 17.80 -27.06 -14.90
CA PRO A 40 16.95 -26.26 -15.76
C PRO A 40 15.81 -27.10 -16.34
N LEU A 41 14.60 -26.54 -16.34
CA LEU A 41 13.43 -27.19 -16.93
C LEU A 41 13.49 -27.06 -18.45
N PRO A 42 13.12 -28.09 -19.24
CA PRO A 42 13.02 -27.95 -20.69
C PRO A 42 11.93 -26.92 -21.01
N ALA A 43 12.22 -26.04 -21.98
CA ALA A 43 11.23 -25.08 -22.46
C ALA A 43 10.21 -25.81 -23.35
N PRO A 44 8.90 -25.80 -23.00
CA PRO A 44 7.87 -26.41 -23.82
C PRO A 44 7.59 -25.59 -25.08
N SER A 45 7.14 -26.23 -26.16
CA SER A 45 6.58 -25.56 -27.33
C SER A 45 5.25 -24.87 -26.97
N PRO A 46 4.78 -23.88 -27.74
CA PRO A 46 3.47 -23.26 -27.53
C PRO A 46 2.31 -24.27 -27.46
N GLU A 47 2.36 -25.30 -28.26
CA GLU A 47 1.36 -26.38 -28.29
C GLU A 47 1.44 -27.30 -27.06
N GLU A 48 2.63 -27.54 -26.53
CA GLU A 48 2.82 -28.32 -25.30
C GLU A 48 2.29 -27.53 -24.09
N THR A 49 2.58 -26.24 -23.99
CA THR A 49 2.00 -25.37 -22.93
C THR A 49 0.49 -25.30 -23.03
N LEU A 50 -0.07 -25.14 -24.25
CA LEU A 50 -1.53 -25.14 -24.42
C LEU A 50 -2.18 -26.44 -23.91
N LYS A 51 -1.56 -27.60 -24.14
CA LYS A 51 -2.03 -28.91 -23.64
C LYS A 51 -1.91 -29.06 -22.13
N SER A 52 -1.02 -28.35 -21.47
CA SER A 52 -0.83 -28.36 -20.03
C SER A 52 -1.93 -27.59 -19.27
N MET A 53 -2.63 -26.67 -19.94
CA MET A 53 -3.63 -25.79 -19.36
C MET A 53 -4.92 -26.51 -19.00
N ARG A 54 -5.54 -26.10 -17.92
CA ARG A 54 -6.86 -26.55 -17.43
C ARG A 54 -7.75 -25.36 -17.17
N VAL A 55 -8.98 -25.44 -17.66
CA VAL A 55 -10.06 -24.45 -17.48
C VAL A 55 -11.33 -25.17 -17.01
N PRO A 56 -12.32 -24.47 -16.43
CA PRO A 56 -13.61 -25.08 -16.07
C PRO A 56 -14.33 -25.67 -17.28
N PRO A 57 -15.20 -26.68 -17.08
CA PRO A 57 -16.06 -27.20 -18.15
C PRO A 57 -16.86 -26.07 -18.82
N GLY A 58 -17.00 -26.15 -20.13
CA GLY A 58 -17.66 -25.15 -20.96
C GLY A 58 -16.71 -24.07 -21.52
N PHE A 59 -15.39 -24.17 -21.25
CA PHE A 59 -14.36 -23.29 -21.76
C PHE A 59 -13.21 -24.07 -22.38
N ARG A 60 -12.53 -23.43 -23.32
CA ARG A 60 -11.25 -23.88 -23.88
C ARG A 60 -10.29 -22.69 -24.02
N VAL A 61 -9.00 -22.99 -24.14
CA VAL A 61 -7.95 -21.99 -24.38
C VAL A 61 -7.51 -22.08 -25.84
N GLU A 62 -7.34 -20.93 -26.49
CA GLU A 62 -6.80 -20.82 -27.84
C GLU A 62 -5.48 -20.04 -27.80
N LEU A 63 -4.49 -20.48 -28.61
CA LEU A 63 -3.23 -19.75 -28.81
C LEU A 63 -3.47 -18.64 -29.83
N VAL A 64 -3.19 -17.40 -29.48
CA VAL A 64 -3.40 -16.19 -30.30
C VAL A 64 -2.12 -15.78 -31.04
N ALA A 65 -1.02 -15.70 -30.31
CA ALA A 65 0.31 -15.40 -30.85
C ALA A 65 1.38 -16.10 -30.00
N ALA A 66 2.52 -16.39 -30.61
CA ALA A 66 3.65 -17.00 -29.94
C ALA A 66 4.98 -16.49 -30.51
N GLU A 67 6.08 -16.88 -29.87
CA GLU A 67 7.42 -16.67 -30.44
C GLU A 67 7.58 -17.26 -31.83
N PRO A 68 8.22 -16.60 -32.80
CA PRO A 68 8.99 -15.35 -32.72
C PRO A 68 8.17 -14.07 -32.93
N ASP A 69 6.86 -14.16 -33.18
CA ASP A 69 6.01 -12.99 -33.49
C ASP A 69 5.75 -12.12 -32.27
N VAL A 70 5.85 -12.69 -31.08
CA VAL A 70 5.80 -11.99 -29.79
C VAL A 70 6.87 -12.55 -28.84
N VAL A 71 7.54 -11.66 -28.08
CA VAL A 71 8.65 -12.02 -27.19
C VAL A 71 8.54 -11.22 -25.90
N ASP A 72 8.65 -11.88 -24.74
CA ASP A 72 8.54 -11.24 -23.41
C ASP A 72 7.38 -10.25 -23.25
N PRO A 73 6.14 -10.62 -23.63
CA PRO A 73 5.00 -9.73 -23.54
C PRO A 73 4.64 -9.46 -22.07
N ILE A 74 4.36 -8.19 -21.73
CA ILE A 74 3.96 -7.77 -20.39
C ILE A 74 2.59 -7.10 -20.37
N ALA A 75 2.17 -6.46 -21.46
CA ALA A 75 0.86 -5.84 -21.58
C ALA A 75 0.40 -5.85 -23.04
N ILE A 76 -0.93 -5.92 -23.24
CA ILE A 76 -1.57 -5.81 -24.55
C ILE A 76 -2.69 -4.77 -24.54
N ALA A 77 -2.93 -4.16 -25.69
CA ALA A 77 -4.08 -3.29 -25.90
C ALA A 77 -4.55 -3.41 -27.36
N PHE A 78 -5.85 -3.23 -27.59
CA PHE A 78 -6.45 -3.32 -28.94
C PHE A 78 -6.86 -1.95 -29.45
N ASP A 79 -6.48 -1.62 -30.68
CA ASP A 79 -6.92 -0.41 -31.34
C ASP A 79 -8.39 -0.53 -31.83
N GLN A 80 -8.94 0.53 -32.37
CA GLN A 80 -10.33 0.58 -32.87
C GLN A 80 -10.65 -0.39 -34.03
N ASN A 81 -9.66 -1.05 -34.61
CA ASN A 81 -9.79 -2.04 -35.67
C ASN A 81 -9.49 -3.47 -35.21
N GLY A 82 -9.28 -3.66 -33.89
CA GLY A 82 -8.94 -4.97 -33.30
C GLY A 82 -7.50 -5.40 -33.52
N ARG A 83 -6.62 -4.53 -34.04
CA ARG A 83 -5.18 -4.80 -34.08
C ARG A 83 -4.61 -4.77 -32.69
N MET A 84 -3.72 -5.70 -32.38
CA MET A 84 -3.15 -5.86 -31.05
C MET A 84 -1.79 -5.16 -30.95
N PHE A 85 -1.63 -4.27 -29.98
CA PHE A 85 -0.37 -3.67 -29.61
C PHE A 85 0.15 -4.40 -28.36
N VAL A 86 1.41 -4.85 -28.44
CA VAL A 86 2.05 -5.63 -27.37
C VAL A 86 3.27 -4.86 -26.86
N ALA A 87 3.32 -4.65 -25.55
CA ALA A 87 4.53 -4.18 -24.87
C ALA A 87 5.42 -5.38 -24.55
N GLU A 88 6.64 -5.40 -25.07
CA GLU A 88 7.65 -6.44 -24.89
C GLU A 88 8.78 -5.95 -23.98
N ASP A 89 8.92 -6.59 -22.81
CA ASP A 89 9.92 -6.23 -21.79
C ASP A 89 11.16 -7.12 -21.83
N ILE A 90 11.92 -7.00 -22.90
CA ILE A 90 13.06 -7.88 -23.25
C ILE A 90 14.23 -7.73 -22.23
N ASP A 91 14.29 -6.62 -21.51
CA ASP A 91 15.38 -6.34 -20.56
C ASP A 91 15.13 -6.95 -19.16
N TYR A 92 13.90 -7.40 -18.85
CA TYR A 92 13.57 -8.03 -17.58
C TYR A 92 14.50 -9.23 -17.27
N PRO A 93 15.01 -9.44 -16.05
CA PRO A 93 14.79 -8.63 -14.86
C PRO A 93 15.91 -7.62 -14.57
N HIS A 94 16.76 -7.33 -15.52
CA HIS A 94 17.91 -6.44 -15.34
C HIS A 94 17.74 -5.14 -16.11
N LEU A 95 18.12 -4.01 -15.49
CA LEU A 95 18.28 -2.76 -16.22
C LEU A 95 19.36 -2.91 -17.30
N PRO A 96 19.22 -2.21 -18.46
CA PRO A 96 20.28 -2.16 -19.44
C PRO A 96 21.60 -1.75 -18.79
N ALA A 97 22.69 -2.39 -19.19
CA ALA A 97 24.03 -2.01 -18.74
C ALA A 97 24.31 -0.53 -19.07
N ALA A 98 25.04 0.17 -18.22
CA ALA A 98 25.31 1.59 -18.40
C ALA A 98 25.87 1.88 -19.81
N GLY A 99 25.21 2.76 -20.55
CA GLY A 99 25.55 3.13 -21.94
C GLY A 99 25.01 2.20 -23.02
N GLN A 100 24.27 1.18 -22.69
CA GLN A 100 23.53 0.35 -23.64
C GLN A 100 22.11 0.88 -23.84
N PRO A 101 21.57 0.90 -25.08
CA PRO A 101 20.19 1.29 -25.30
C PRO A 101 19.23 0.21 -24.73
N PRO A 102 18.05 0.62 -24.24
CA PRO A 102 16.99 -0.33 -23.88
C PRO A 102 16.54 -1.15 -25.09
N ARG A 103 16.12 -2.42 -24.85
CA ARG A 103 15.67 -3.35 -25.90
C ARG A 103 14.15 -3.53 -25.92
N GLY A 104 13.46 -3.02 -24.93
CA GLY A 104 12.01 -3.07 -24.88
C GLY A 104 11.39 -2.35 -26.08
N ARG A 105 10.24 -2.83 -26.51
CA ARG A 105 9.57 -2.35 -27.73
C ARG A 105 8.05 -2.51 -27.67
N ILE A 106 7.38 -1.88 -28.63
CA ILE A 106 5.97 -2.11 -28.91
C ILE A 106 5.87 -2.86 -30.24
N ARG A 107 5.15 -3.96 -30.22
CA ARG A 107 4.77 -4.69 -31.43
C ARG A 107 3.33 -4.39 -31.83
N LEU A 108 3.10 -4.38 -33.13
CA LEU A 108 1.78 -4.37 -33.74
C LEU A 108 1.54 -5.73 -34.38
N LEU A 109 0.53 -6.45 -33.90
CA LEU A 109 0.08 -7.73 -34.43
C LEU A 109 -1.27 -7.55 -35.15
N GLU A 110 -1.46 -8.26 -36.26
CA GLU A 110 -2.69 -8.23 -37.08
C GLU A 110 -3.13 -9.64 -37.43
N ASP A 111 -4.42 -9.90 -37.30
CA ASP A 111 -5.14 -11.08 -37.78
C ASP A 111 -5.75 -10.71 -39.14
N LEU A 112 -5.13 -11.12 -40.22
CA LEU A 112 -5.49 -10.72 -41.57
C LEU A 112 -6.59 -11.58 -42.21
N ASP A 113 -6.65 -12.86 -41.85
CA ASP A 113 -7.63 -13.82 -42.41
C ASP A 113 -8.87 -14.03 -41.51
N GLY A 114 -8.83 -13.48 -40.28
CA GLY A 114 -9.95 -13.50 -39.31
C GLY A 114 -10.07 -14.85 -38.59
N ASP A 115 -9.03 -15.69 -38.59
CA ASP A 115 -9.04 -16.97 -37.90
C ASP A 115 -8.78 -16.82 -36.36
N GLY A 116 -8.33 -15.62 -35.94
CA GLY A 116 -8.07 -15.21 -34.54
C GLY A 116 -6.70 -15.59 -34.05
N ARG A 117 -5.83 -16.02 -34.93
CA ARG A 117 -4.40 -15.95 -34.70
C ARG A 117 -3.87 -14.67 -35.33
N TYR A 118 -2.87 -14.10 -34.72
CA TYR A 118 -2.26 -12.86 -35.20
C TYR A 118 -0.94 -13.25 -35.89
N GLU A 119 -0.99 -13.49 -37.22
CA GLU A 119 0.10 -14.02 -38.01
C GLU A 119 1.05 -12.96 -38.56
N THR A 120 0.70 -11.66 -38.42
CA THR A 120 1.53 -10.57 -38.88
C THR A 120 2.05 -9.77 -37.68
N SER A 121 3.38 -9.59 -37.65
CA SER A 121 4.07 -8.92 -36.56
C SER A 121 4.99 -7.84 -37.09
N THR A 122 4.77 -6.59 -36.68
CA THR A 122 5.60 -5.42 -37.02
C THR A 122 6.14 -4.77 -35.76
N VAL A 123 7.40 -4.36 -35.73
CA VAL A 123 7.94 -3.51 -34.65
C VAL A 123 7.42 -2.10 -34.86
N PHE A 124 6.48 -1.65 -33.98
CA PHE A 124 5.90 -0.32 -34.04
C PHE A 124 6.83 0.74 -33.46
N ALA A 125 7.51 0.42 -32.35
CA ALA A 125 8.53 1.28 -31.75
C ALA A 125 9.52 0.44 -30.94
N GLU A 126 10.78 0.88 -30.86
CA GLU A 126 11.85 0.21 -30.12
C GLU A 126 12.64 1.18 -29.22
N GLY A 127 13.56 0.67 -28.41
CA GLY A 127 14.38 1.48 -27.54
C GLY A 127 13.62 2.03 -26.33
N LEU A 128 12.64 1.29 -25.83
CA LEU A 128 11.82 1.62 -24.66
C LEU A 128 12.34 0.88 -23.42
N GLN A 129 12.52 1.58 -22.32
CA GLN A 129 12.92 0.96 -21.06
C GLN A 129 11.67 0.43 -20.33
N TYR A 130 11.59 -0.89 -20.12
CA TYR A 130 10.51 -1.56 -19.40
C TYR A 130 9.09 -1.09 -19.82
N PRO A 131 8.70 -1.19 -21.11
CA PRO A 131 7.37 -0.81 -21.54
C PRO A 131 6.32 -1.72 -20.86
N SER A 132 5.36 -1.14 -20.13
CA SER A 132 4.48 -1.88 -19.21
C SER A 132 3.01 -1.49 -19.27
N GLY A 133 2.62 -0.61 -20.20
CA GLY A 133 1.23 -0.21 -20.41
C GLY A 133 1.04 0.65 -21.64
N ILE A 134 -0.14 0.50 -22.28
CA ILE A 134 -0.49 1.14 -23.54
C ILE A 134 -1.88 1.75 -23.42
N ALA A 135 -2.05 3.02 -23.84
CA ALA A 135 -3.36 3.67 -23.94
C ALA A 135 -3.49 4.48 -25.24
N PHE A 136 -4.56 4.24 -26.02
CA PHE A 136 -4.79 4.91 -27.30
C PHE A 136 -5.29 6.34 -27.15
N HIS A 137 -4.80 7.23 -28.02
CA HIS A 137 -5.27 8.61 -28.12
C HIS A 137 -4.97 9.21 -29.51
N LYS A 138 -5.98 9.74 -30.18
CA LYS A 138 -5.87 10.48 -31.49
C LYS A 138 -4.98 9.80 -32.53
N GLY A 139 -5.15 8.48 -32.69
CA GLY A 139 -4.40 7.69 -33.66
C GLY A 139 -2.98 7.32 -33.28
N GLY A 140 -2.52 7.67 -32.07
CA GLY A 140 -1.28 7.25 -31.46
C GLY A 140 -1.54 6.51 -30.15
N ILE A 141 -0.44 6.23 -29.43
CA ILE A 141 -0.47 5.53 -28.13
C ILE A 141 0.38 6.27 -27.10
N PHE A 142 -0.10 6.34 -25.86
CA PHE A 142 0.75 6.59 -24.70
C PHE A 142 1.33 5.26 -24.24
N VAL A 143 2.63 5.24 -23.96
CA VAL A 143 3.35 4.07 -23.44
C VAL A 143 3.99 4.44 -22.10
N SER A 144 3.74 3.65 -21.07
CA SER A 144 4.54 3.68 -19.85
C SER A 144 5.87 2.98 -20.11
N ALA A 145 6.95 3.74 -20.09
CA ALA A 145 8.33 3.27 -20.29
C ALA A 145 9.24 4.00 -19.30
N PRO A 146 9.25 3.58 -17.98
CA PRO A 146 9.97 4.32 -16.94
C PRO A 146 11.43 4.62 -17.33
N PRO A 147 11.95 5.83 -17.03
CA PRO A 147 11.32 6.87 -16.18
C PRO A 147 10.26 7.72 -16.90
N LYS A 148 9.80 7.38 -18.08
CA LYS A 148 9.00 8.25 -18.96
C LYS A 148 7.63 7.68 -19.29
N ILE A 149 6.67 8.57 -19.57
CA ILE A 149 5.51 8.27 -20.40
C ILE A 149 5.75 8.94 -21.75
N GLU A 150 5.72 8.14 -22.81
CA GLU A 150 5.94 8.61 -24.17
C GLU A 150 4.64 8.53 -24.99
N TYR A 151 4.44 9.51 -25.89
CA TYR A 151 3.41 9.45 -26.92
C TYR A 151 4.06 9.10 -28.24
N LEU A 152 3.59 8.02 -28.85
CA LEU A 152 4.11 7.45 -30.09
C LEU A 152 3.00 7.41 -31.12
N LYS A 153 3.30 7.75 -32.38
CA LYS A 153 2.32 7.73 -33.46
C LYS A 153 3.00 7.44 -34.80
N ASP A 154 2.35 6.62 -35.61
CA ASP A 154 2.59 6.45 -37.04
C ASP A 154 1.82 7.55 -37.80
N THR A 155 2.51 8.45 -38.51
CA THR A 155 1.91 9.59 -39.22
C THR A 155 1.90 9.40 -40.73
N ASP A 156 2.69 8.46 -41.28
CA ASP A 156 2.81 8.19 -42.71
C ASP A 156 2.18 6.82 -43.16
N GLY A 157 1.78 5.98 -42.22
CA GLY A 157 1.03 4.75 -42.45
C GLY A 157 1.88 3.51 -42.70
N ASP A 158 3.17 3.56 -42.38
CA ASP A 158 4.09 2.42 -42.58
C ASP A 158 4.06 1.41 -41.41
N LYS A 159 3.21 1.66 -40.42
CA LYS A 159 3.03 0.86 -39.17
C LYS A 159 4.21 0.97 -38.20
N GLN A 160 5.06 1.98 -38.31
CA GLN A 160 6.11 2.32 -37.40
C GLN A 160 5.87 3.74 -36.84
N ALA A 161 6.27 3.98 -35.60
CA ALA A 161 6.10 5.29 -34.97
C ALA A 161 7.21 6.25 -35.42
N ASP A 162 6.89 7.20 -36.26
CA ASP A 162 7.75 8.29 -36.73
C ASP A 162 7.63 9.55 -35.86
N LEU A 163 6.53 9.71 -35.09
CA LEU A 163 6.38 10.74 -34.07
C LEU A 163 6.58 10.12 -32.69
N ARG A 164 7.59 10.65 -31.97
CA ARG A 164 7.90 10.24 -30.60
C ARG A 164 8.08 11.46 -29.70
N ARG A 165 7.33 11.53 -28.60
CA ARG A 165 7.38 12.66 -27.67
C ARG A 165 7.31 12.18 -26.22
N VAL A 166 8.26 12.59 -25.37
CA VAL A 166 8.17 12.41 -23.92
C VAL A 166 7.11 13.37 -23.38
N VAL A 167 6.11 12.85 -22.68
CA VAL A 167 5.02 13.63 -22.10
C VAL A 167 5.24 13.88 -20.62
N TYR A 168 5.73 12.87 -19.91
CA TYR A 168 6.13 12.95 -18.50
C TYR A 168 7.45 12.22 -18.28
N ASP A 169 8.23 12.68 -17.30
CA ASP A 169 9.52 12.11 -16.91
C ASP A 169 9.68 12.14 -15.39
N GLY A 170 10.51 11.23 -14.82
CA GLY A 170 10.83 11.21 -13.41
C GLY A 170 10.17 10.09 -12.60
N PHE A 171 9.58 9.09 -13.27
CA PHE A 171 9.14 7.85 -12.59
C PHE A 171 10.34 7.01 -12.14
N GLY A 172 10.19 6.32 -10.99
CA GLY A 172 11.23 5.49 -10.42
C GLY A 172 11.56 4.23 -11.24
N THR A 173 12.82 3.79 -11.15
CA THR A 173 13.36 2.64 -11.89
C THR A 173 14.28 1.77 -11.03
N GLN A 174 14.12 1.78 -9.71
CA GLN A 174 15.03 1.11 -8.78
C GLN A 174 14.99 -0.42 -8.90
N THR A 175 13.81 -0.99 -9.17
CA THR A 175 13.62 -2.41 -9.43
C THR A 175 12.81 -2.61 -10.72
N ALA A 176 12.97 -3.75 -11.39
CA ALA A 176 12.27 -4.07 -12.63
C ALA A 176 10.80 -4.45 -12.40
N GLU A 177 10.45 -4.90 -11.20
CA GLU A 177 9.10 -5.37 -10.87
C GLU A 177 8.20 -4.25 -10.34
N ASP A 178 8.78 -3.28 -9.62
CA ASP A 178 8.02 -2.20 -8.96
C ASP A 178 7.89 -0.95 -9.85
N ILE A 179 7.64 -1.09 -11.15
CA ILE A 179 7.59 -0.01 -12.12
C ILE A 179 6.16 0.49 -12.37
N MET A 180 6.01 1.74 -12.86
CA MET A 180 4.70 2.22 -13.31
C MET A 180 4.15 1.33 -14.44
N ASN A 181 2.83 1.08 -14.43
CA ASN A 181 2.25 0.10 -15.34
C ASN A 181 0.76 0.34 -15.63
N ASN A 182 0.21 -0.47 -16.55
CA ASN A 182 -1.21 -0.62 -16.83
C ASN A 182 -1.95 0.70 -17.05
N LEU A 183 -1.55 1.48 -18.07
CA LEU A 183 -2.30 2.66 -18.50
C LEU A 183 -3.70 2.26 -18.97
N LYS A 184 -4.76 2.77 -18.31
CA LYS A 184 -6.16 2.50 -18.65
C LYS A 184 -6.95 3.80 -18.74
N ARG A 185 -7.80 3.93 -19.76
CA ARG A 185 -8.74 5.05 -19.86
C ARG A 185 -9.94 4.80 -18.93
N GLY A 186 -10.20 5.75 -18.03
CA GLY A 186 -11.42 5.75 -17.21
C GLY A 186 -12.63 6.26 -18.01
N ILE A 187 -13.82 5.99 -17.47
CA ILE A 187 -15.08 6.46 -18.08
C ILE A 187 -15.16 8.01 -18.13
N ASP A 188 -14.42 8.69 -17.30
CA ASP A 188 -14.28 10.16 -17.24
C ASP A 188 -13.32 10.74 -18.29
N ASN A 189 -12.86 9.92 -19.23
CA ASN A 189 -11.90 10.24 -20.30
C ASN A 189 -10.45 10.52 -19.85
N TRP A 190 -10.13 10.41 -18.58
CA TRP A 190 -8.75 10.46 -18.09
C TRP A 190 -8.02 9.13 -18.29
N ILE A 191 -6.70 9.18 -18.39
CA ILE A 191 -5.85 7.98 -18.42
C ILE A 191 -5.25 7.79 -17.03
N TYR A 192 -5.40 6.60 -16.47
CA TYR A 192 -4.95 6.20 -15.15
C TYR A 192 -3.80 5.21 -15.26
N GLY A 193 -2.85 5.27 -14.33
CA GLY A 193 -1.76 4.32 -14.22
C GLY A 193 -1.47 3.98 -12.76
N ALA A 194 -0.91 2.79 -12.53
CA ALA A 194 -0.31 2.41 -11.26
C ALA A 194 1.14 2.89 -11.23
N SER A 195 1.60 3.47 -10.11
CA SER A 195 2.99 3.94 -9.96
C SER A 195 3.91 2.91 -9.34
N SER A 196 3.33 1.87 -8.74
CA SER A 196 4.02 0.84 -7.98
C SER A 196 4.88 1.39 -6.83
N TYR A 197 5.81 0.59 -6.30
CA TYR A 197 6.62 0.99 -5.14
C TYR A 197 7.80 1.91 -5.51
N ASN A 198 8.26 1.90 -6.76
CA ASN A 198 9.30 2.82 -7.20
C ASN A 198 8.84 4.29 -7.18
N GLY A 199 7.54 4.54 -7.46
CA GLY A 199 6.97 5.89 -7.45
C GLY A 199 7.69 6.87 -8.36
N GLY A 200 8.15 7.98 -7.81
CA GLY A 200 8.92 8.99 -8.53
C GLY A 200 8.51 10.43 -8.24
N ASP A 201 9.27 11.38 -8.79
CA ASP A 201 8.99 12.81 -8.77
C ASP A 201 8.79 13.29 -10.21
N VAL A 202 7.51 13.25 -10.65
CA VAL A 202 7.10 13.38 -12.05
C VAL A 202 7.03 14.84 -12.45
N ARG A 203 7.54 15.16 -13.65
CA ARG A 203 7.50 16.48 -14.25
C ARG A 203 7.12 16.41 -15.73
N ARG A 204 6.69 17.52 -16.26
CA ARG A 204 6.46 17.73 -17.68
C ARG A 204 7.72 18.32 -18.32
N PRO A 205 8.30 17.70 -19.35
CA PRO A 205 9.48 18.25 -20.04
C PRO A 205 9.22 19.59 -20.76
N ASP A 206 7.95 19.83 -21.18
CA ASP A 206 7.52 21.07 -21.84
C ASP A 206 7.15 22.20 -20.83
N ALA A 207 7.21 21.93 -19.54
CA ALA A 207 6.97 22.90 -18.47
C ALA A 207 8.06 22.79 -17.36
N PRO A 208 9.34 23.06 -17.68
CA PRO A 208 10.46 22.80 -16.79
C PRO A 208 10.45 23.63 -15.50
N ASP A 209 9.72 24.75 -15.48
CA ASP A 209 9.56 25.63 -14.31
C ASP A 209 8.51 25.11 -13.29
N GLU A 210 7.70 24.12 -13.68
CA GLU A 210 6.73 23.51 -12.77
C GLU A 210 7.46 22.62 -11.74
N GLN A 211 7.00 22.66 -10.49
CA GLN A 211 7.54 21.79 -9.45
C GLN A 211 7.18 20.32 -9.74
N PRO A 212 8.11 19.38 -9.56
CA PRO A 212 7.82 17.96 -9.71
C PRO A 212 6.69 17.50 -8.78
N ILE A 213 5.86 16.60 -9.27
CA ILE A 213 4.75 16.02 -8.51
C ILE A 213 5.15 14.62 -8.04
N SER A 214 5.24 14.42 -6.72
CA SER A 214 5.57 13.12 -6.16
C SER A 214 4.42 12.12 -6.33
N VAL A 215 4.75 10.94 -6.86
CA VAL A 215 3.83 9.78 -6.95
C VAL A 215 4.29 8.61 -6.09
N ARG A 216 5.14 8.85 -5.07
CA ARG A 216 5.56 7.82 -4.13
C ARG A 216 4.36 7.35 -3.30
N ASN A 217 4.12 6.04 -3.27
CA ASN A 217 2.95 5.41 -2.63
C ASN A 217 1.60 5.97 -3.12
N ARG A 218 1.55 6.53 -4.33
CA ARG A 218 0.35 7.11 -4.94
C ARG A 218 0.32 6.78 -6.42
N ASP A 219 -0.79 6.23 -6.89
CA ASP A 219 -1.05 6.12 -8.31
C ASP A 219 -1.32 7.50 -8.94
N PHE A 220 -1.53 7.53 -10.24
CA PHE A 220 -1.71 8.78 -10.97
C PHE A 220 -2.79 8.68 -12.03
N ARG A 221 -3.23 9.83 -12.49
CA ARG A 221 -3.98 9.99 -13.73
C ARG A 221 -3.55 11.25 -14.45
N PHE A 222 -3.76 11.28 -15.75
CA PHE A 222 -3.55 12.48 -16.55
C PHE A 222 -4.63 12.66 -17.61
N HIS A 223 -4.88 13.91 -17.98
CA HIS A 223 -5.81 14.22 -19.07
C HIS A 223 -5.05 14.28 -20.40
N PRO A 224 -5.41 13.42 -21.40
CA PRO A 224 -4.60 13.24 -22.61
C PRO A 224 -4.51 14.47 -23.50
N ASP A 225 -5.49 15.39 -23.45
CA ASP A 225 -5.53 16.62 -24.27
C ASP A 225 -4.91 17.82 -23.57
N THR A 226 -5.15 17.99 -22.25
CA THR A 226 -4.69 19.18 -21.52
C THR A 226 -3.31 18.99 -20.90
N GLY A 227 -2.87 17.73 -20.72
CA GLY A 227 -1.65 17.41 -20.02
C GLY A 227 -1.72 17.65 -18.49
N GLU A 228 -2.92 17.86 -17.93
CA GLU A 228 -3.12 17.92 -16.48
C GLU A 228 -2.75 16.59 -15.85
N PHE A 229 -1.86 16.61 -14.84
CA PHE A 229 -1.41 15.42 -14.13
C PHE A 229 -1.87 15.49 -12.66
N THR A 230 -2.46 14.41 -12.17
CA THR A 230 -3.03 14.36 -10.81
C THR A 230 -2.56 13.09 -10.09
N PRO A 231 -1.87 13.19 -8.95
CA PRO A 231 -1.60 12.05 -8.10
C PRO A 231 -2.88 11.61 -7.38
N LEU A 232 -3.09 10.31 -7.28
CA LEU A 232 -4.22 9.70 -6.60
C LEU A 232 -3.87 9.39 -5.13
N ALA A 233 -4.85 8.90 -4.36
CA ALA A 233 -4.60 8.37 -3.02
C ALA A 233 -4.43 6.84 -3.11
N GLY A 234 -3.41 6.32 -2.41
CA GLY A 234 -3.04 4.91 -2.46
C GLY A 234 -2.35 4.49 -3.75
N SER A 235 -1.68 3.36 -3.71
CA SER A 235 -0.99 2.76 -4.86
C SER A 235 -1.36 1.29 -5.02
N GLY A 236 -1.38 0.83 -6.27
CA GLY A 236 -1.22 -0.57 -6.64
C GLY A 236 0.24 -0.89 -6.92
N ASP A 237 0.55 -2.17 -7.02
CA ASP A 237 1.85 -2.61 -7.50
C ASP A 237 1.78 -2.91 -9.00
N PHE A 238 1.10 -3.99 -9.39
CA PHE A 238 0.91 -4.31 -10.79
C PHE A 238 -0.57 -4.61 -11.08
N GLY A 239 -1.15 -3.89 -12.06
CA GLY A 239 -2.56 -4.01 -12.41
C GLY A 239 -3.38 -2.76 -12.10
N ASN A 240 -4.25 -2.42 -13.02
CA ASN A 240 -5.15 -1.27 -12.92
C ASN A 240 -6.37 -1.53 -13.81
N THR A 241 -7.56 -1.63 -13.23
CA THR A 241 -8.79 -1.94 -13.95
C THR A 241 -9.99 -1.22 -13.37
N PHE A 242 -11.10 -1.21 -14.11
CA PHE A 242 -12.36 -0.60 -13.72
C PHE A 242 -13.51 -1.56 -13.91
N ASP A 243 -14.57 -1.42 -13.08
CA ASP A 243 -15.87 -1.99 -13.40
C ASP A 243 -16.67 -1.06 -14.34
N ASP A 244 -17.88 -1.47 -14.73
CA ASP A 244 -18.75 -0.68 -15.60
C ASP A 244 -19.23 0.66 -14.97
N TRP A 245 -19.02 0.82 -13.67
CA TRP A 245 -19.43 2.00 -12.89
C TRP A 245 -18.28 2.93 -12.54
N GLY A 246 -17.09 2.68 -13.09
CA GLY A 246 -15.91 3.49 -12.88
C GLY A 246 -15.25 3.32 -11.50
N ASN A 247 -15.63 2.28 -10.73
CA ASN A 247 -14.87 1.90 -9.55
C ASN A 247 -13.52 1.35 -9.98
N ARG A 248 -12.45 1.87 -9.38
CA ARG A 248 -11.07 1.52 -9.72
C ARG A 248 -10.55 0.43 -8.80
N PHE A 249 -9.87 -0.56 -9.41
CA PHE A 249 -9.22 -1.65 -8.71
C PHE A 249 -7.77 -1.79 -9.16
N VAL A 250 -6.92 -2.18 -8.21
CA VAL A 250 -5.50 -2.49 -8.39
C VAL A 250 -5.16 -3.78 -7.67
N SER A 251 -3.96 -4.32 -7.89
CA SER A 251 -3.44 -5.47 -7.14
C SER A 251 -2.07 -5.17 -6.53
N ASN A 252 -1.60 -6.07 -5.68
CA ASN A 252 -0.20 -6.09 -5.22
C ASN A 252 0.25 -7.55 -5.02
N PRO A 253 1.53 -7.85 -4.80
CA PRO A 253 2.03 -9.23 -4.81
C PRO A 253 1.28 -10.20 -3.89
N GLY A 254 0.75 -9.73 -2.77
CA GLY A 254 0.01 -10.55 -1.81
C GLY A 254 -1.51 -10.38 -1.83
N MET A 255 -2.07 -9.62 -2.76
CA MET A 255 -3.50 -9.27 -2.81
C MET A 255 -4.02 -9.26 -4.25
N LEU A 256 -4.93 -10.16 -4.56
CA LEU A 256 -5.52 -10.31 -5.90
C LEU A 256 -6.27 -9.06 -6.37
N LEU A 257 -6.92 -8.34 -5.44
CA LEU A 257 -7.75 -7.18 -5.77
C LEU A 257 -7.83 -6.21 -4.58
N ILE A 258 -7.68 -4.92 -4.87
CA ILE A 258 -7.79 -3.80 -3.92
C ILE A 258 -8.66 -2.73 -4.55
N GLN A 259 -9.75 -2.33 -3.87
CA GLN A 259 -10.60 -1.23 -4.31
C GLN A 259 -10.02 0.10 -3.83
N ASN A 260 -9.84 1.07 -4.74
CA ASN A 260 -9.54 2.46 -4.39
C ASN A 260 -10.85 3.18 -4.03
N VAL A 261 -11.04 3.53 -2.74
CA VAL A 261 -12.33 4.06 -2.25
C VAL A 261 -12.34 5.57 -2.13
N LEU A 262 -11.26 6.16 -1.63
CA LEU A 262 -11.17 7.61 -1.38
C LEU A 262 -10.28 8.29 -2.43
N PRO A 263 -10.85 9.10 -3.35
CA PRO A 263 -10.07 9.77 -4.39
C PRO A 263 -9.17 10.88 -3.83
N GLY A 264 -7.88 10.87 -4.20
CA GLY A 264 -6.87 11.82 -3.72
C GLY A 264 -7.23 13.30 -3.89
N PRO A 265 -7.75 13.75 -5.03
CA PRO A 265 -8.13 15.14 -5.23
C PRO A 265 -9.15 15.68 -4.23
N TYR A 266 -10.09 14.84 -3.76
CA TYR A 266 -11.04 15.24 -2.73
C TYR A 266 -10.40 15.35 -1.35
N LEU A 267 -9.54 14.39 -0.99
CA LEU A 267 -8.80 14.43 0.27
C LEU A 267 -7.88 15.65 0.35
N ALA A 268 -7.27 16.04 -0.78
CA ALA A 268 -6.38 17.19 -0.87
C ALA A 268 -7.05 18.55 -0.53
N ARG A 269 -8.38 18.63 -0.58
CA ARG A 269 -9.13 19.86 -0.21
C ARG A 269 -9.01 20.18 1.29
N ASN A 270 -8.80 19.17 2.12
CA ASN A 270 -8.61 19.35 3.56
C ASN A 270 -7.20 18.92 3.97
N PRO A 271 -6.25 19.88 4.04
CA PRO A 271 -4.86 19.60 4.39
C PRO A 271 -4.67 19.07 5.81
N HIS A 272 -5.70 19.15 6.63
CA HIS A 272 -5.66 18.71 8.03
C HIS A 272 -6.30 17.32 8.22
N LEU A 273 -6.86 16.74 7.17
CA LEU A 273 -7.47 15.42 7.24
C LEU A 273 -6.38 14.33 7.14
N ASN A 274 -6.28 13.52 8.18
CA ASN A 274 -5.53 12.27 8.14
C ASN A 274 -6.51 11.11 7.95
N VAL A 275 -6.34 10.35 6.85
CA VAL A 275 -7.08 9.12 6.59
C VAL A 275 -6.10 7.97 6.64
N GLY A 276 -6.23 7.07 7.60
CA GLY A 276 -5.29 5.96 7.81
C GLY A 276 -5.26 4.97 6.62
N GLU A 277 -6.40 4.69 6.01
CA GLU A 277 -6.51 3.83 4.83
C GLU A 277 -7.45 4.47 3.80
N VAL A 278 -6.99 4.54 2.56
CA VAL A 278 -7.74 5.05 1.40
C VAL A 278 -8.26 3.93 0.50
N ASN A 279 -7.71 2.73 0.66
CA ASN A 279 -7.99 1.53 -0.12
C ASN A 279 -8.72 0.49 0.72
N TYR A 280 -9.65 -0.24 0.11
CA TYR A 280 -10.30 -1.39 0.72
C TYR A 280 -9.71 -2.71 0.21
N LYS A 281 -9.33 -3.59 1.14
CA LYS A 281 -8.77 -4.92 0.91
C LYS A 281 -9.76 -5.96 1.39
N SER A 282 -10.44 -6.63 0.45
CA SER A 282 -11.35 -7.73 0.80
C SER A 282 -10.57 -8.95 1.32
N ALA A 283 -11.09 -9.64 2.33
CA ALA A 283 -10.42 -10.80 2.93
C ALA A 283 -10.17 -11.94 1.93
N ALA A 284 -11.11 -12.19 1.00
CA ALA A 284 -10.96 -13.23 -0.02
C ALA A 284 -9.92 -12.89 -1.11
N ALA A 285 -9.46 -11.66 -1.19
CA ALA A 285 -8.37 -11.28 -2.10
C ALA A 285 -7.00 -11.80 -1.62
N LYS A 286 -6.90 -12.33 -0.40
CA LYS A 286 -5.72 -13.02 0.12
C LYS A 286 -6.09 -14.47 0.44
N ARG A 287 -5.71 -15.41 -0.43
CA ARG A 287 -6.10 -16.83 -0.30
C ARG A 287 -4.98 -17.78 -0.69
N THR A 288 -5.17 -19.06 -0.38
CA THR A 288 -4.41 -20.15 -0.99
C THR A 288 -4.85 -20.35 -2.44
N VAL A 289 -3.94 -20.79 -3.28
CA VAL A 289 -4.15 -21.06 -4.72
C VAL A 289 -4.17 -22.55 -4.96
N ALA A 290 -5.12 -23.04 -5.73
CA ALA A 290 -5.18 -24.45 -6.16
C ALA A 290 -4.20 -24.69 -7.32
N SER A 291 -2.89 -24.53 -7.06
CA SER A 291 -1.83 -24.78 -8.04
C SER A 291 -1.78 -26.27 -8.42
N ILE A 292 -1.65 -26.53 -9.72
CA ILE A 292 -1.52 -27.89 -10.27
C ILE A 292 -0.15 -28.14 -10.92
N SER A 293 0.71 -27.12 -10.98
CA SER A 293 2.11 -27.23 -11.39
C SER A 293 2.99 -27.77 -10.27
N PRO A 294 4.08 -28.50 -10.56
CA PRO A 294 5.05 -28.85 -9.55
C PRO A 294 5.78 -27.60 -9.03
N PRO A 295 6.23 -27.61 -7.76
CA PRO A 295 7.06 -26.53 -7.27
C PRO A 295 8.34 -26.38 -8.09
N GLU A 296 8.75 -25.13 -8.35
CA GLU A 296 9.97 -24.83 -9.10
C GLU A 296 11.23 -25.40 -8.39
N PRO A 297 12.14 -26.06 -9.09
CA PRO A 297 13.32 -26.68 -8.46
C PRO A 297 14.16 -25.72 -7.63
N TRP A 298 14.37 -24.50 -8.09
CA TRP A 298 15.14 -23.49 -7.38
C TRP A 298 14.42 -22.98 -6.11
N ARG A 299 13.07 -22.87 -6.13
CA ARG A 299 12.28 -22.54 -4.94
C ARG A 299 12.30 -23.67 -3.91
N VAL A 300 12.24 -24.93 -4.37
CA VAL A 300 12.38 -26.11 -3.49
C VAL A 300 13.76 -26.14 -2.83
N VAL A 301 14.81 -25.84 -3.60
CA VAL A 301 16.18 -25.76 -3.05
C VAL A 301 16.31 -24.57 -2.13
N ARG A 302 15.82 -23.39 -2.52
CA ARG A 302 15.77 -22.19 -1.68
C ARG A 302 15.14 -22.55 -0.31
N LYS A 303 14.01 -23.27 -0.28
CA LYS A 303 13.38 -23.70 0.96
C LYS A 303 14.14 -24.80 1.69
N LYS A 304 14.65 -25.84 1.01
CA LYS A 304 15.46 -26.89 1.63
C LYS A 304 16.79 -26.33 2.15
N PHE A 305 17.40 -25.45 1.39
CA PHE A 305 18.59 -24.72 1.77
C PHE A 305 18.32 -23.83 2.97
N TRP A 306 17.18 -23.20 3.01
CA TRP A 306 16.71 -22.43 4.12
C TRP A 306 16.31 -23.28 5.33
N HIS A 307 15.68 -24.45 5.15
CA HIS A 307 15.45 -25.39 6.26
C HIS A 307 16.75 -26.01 6.79
N LYS A 308 17.69 -26.32 5.94
CA LYS A 308 19.01 -26.76 6.36
C LYS A 308 19.81 -25.62 6.95
N TRP A 309 19.75 -24.49 6.38
CA TRP A 309 20.22 -23.23 6.87
C TRP A 309 19.45 -22.79 8.12
N ALA A 310 18.16 -23.00 8.21
CA ALA A 310 17.34 -22.72 9.37
C ALA A 310 17.77 -23.55 10.59
N ASN A 311 18.44 -24.65 10.37
CA ASN A 311 19.10 -25.42 11.45
C ASN A 311 20.58 -25.04 11.64
N THR A 312 21.18 -24.18 10.80
CA THR A 312 22.61 -23.80 10.84
C THR A 312 22.93 -22.32 10.52
N THR A 313 22.17 -21.60 9.73
CA THR A 313 22.37 -20.17 9.37
C THR A 313 21.05 -19.49 8.90
N PRO A 314 20.43 -18.55 9.59
CA PRO A 314 19.14 -17.90 9.29
C PRO A 314 19.21 -16.68 8.37
N ASP A 315 18.67 -16.72 7.17
CA ASP A 315 18.55 -15.60 6.25
C ASP A 315 17.18 -14.92 6.37
N MET A 316 17.12 -13.59 6.47
CA MET A 316 15.90 -12.76 6.54
C MET A 316 14.96 -13.00 5.35
N ARG A 317 15.50 -13.33 4.16
CA ARG A 317 14.73 -13.64 2.96
C ARG A 317 13.89 -14.91 3.12
N ALA A 318 14.38 -15.89 3.91
CA ALA A 318 13.66 -17.11 4.18
C ALA A 318 12.32 -16.87 4.92
N SER A 319 12.26 -15.88 5.81
CA SER A 319 11.03 -15.58 6.56
C SER A 319 9.92 -14.98 5.70
N ARG A 320 10.26 -14.34 4.59
CA ARG A 320 9.30 -13.72 3.66
C ARG A 320 8.51 -14.77 2.88
N PHE A 321 9.06 -15.99 2.73
CA PHE A 321 8.54 -17.00 1.82
C PHE A 321 8.16 -18.35 2.47
N THR A 322 8.42 -18.57 3.74
CA THR A 322 8.34 -19.89 4.37
C THR A 322 6.93 -20.46 4.59
N GLY A 323 5.88 -19.64 4.55
CA GLY A 323 4.50 -20.12 4.67
C GLY A 323 3.83 -20.41 3.34
N SER A 324 4.32 -19.83 2.25
CA SER A 324 3.56 -19.67 1.01
C SER A 324 4.04 -20.55 -0.16
N GLU A 325 5.34 -20.65 -0.40
CA GLU A 325 5.86 -21.21 -1.65
C GLU A 325 5.78 -22.73 -1.78
N LEU A 326 5.58 -23.46 -0.67
CA LEU A 326 5.46 -24.91 -0.66
C LEU A 326 4.29 -25.39 0.22
N ALA A 327 3.30 -24.52 0.50
CA ALA A 327 2.02 -25.02 0.99
C ALA A 327 1.44 -25.92 -0.10
N GLU A 328 0.91 -27.05 0.28
CA GLU A 328 0.16 -27.91 -0.63
C GLU A 328 -0.96 -27.06 -1.21
N GLY A 329 -0.93 -26.82 -2.57
CA GLY A 329 -1.86 -25.95 -3.26
C GLY A 329 -1.40 -24.50 -3.52
N GLY A 330 -0.21 -24.06 -3.07
CA GLY A 330 0.31 -22.73 -3.38
C GLY A 330 -0.32 -21.59 -2.55
N PHE A 331 0.19 -20.38 -2.75
CA PHE A 331 -0.25 -19.16 -2.03
C PHE A 331 -0.04 -17.92 -2.91
N VAL A 332 -0.90 -16.91 -2.77
CA VAL A 332 -0.79 -15.65 -3.51
C VAL A 332 0.47 -14.89 -3.08
N THR A 333 1.45 -14.75 -3.97
CA THR A 333 2.75 -14.12 -3.71
C THR A 333 3.26 -13.20 -4.79
N GLY A 334 2.75 -13.30 -6.03
CA GLY A 334 3.30 -12.61 -7.19
C GLY A 334 2.23 -12.12 -8.15
N VAL A 335 1.10 -11.57 -7.65
CA VAL A 335 0.04 -11.08 -8.53
C VAL A 335 0.59 -10.04 -9.49
N ALA A 336 0.53 -10.34 -10.79
CA ALA A 336 1.14 -9.53 -11.83
C ALA A 336 0.15 -8.74 -12.69
N GLY A 337 -1.14 -8.83 -12.41
CA GLY A 337 -2.18 -8.04 -13.10
C GLY A 337 -3.57 -8.50 -12.71
N CYS A 338 -4.52 -7.56 -12.72
CA CYS A 338 -5.93 -7.85 -12.48
C CYS A 338 -6.80 -7.19 -13.54
N GLU A 339 -7.90 -7.84 -13.92
CA GLU A 339 -8.88 -7.33 -14.88
C GLU A 339 -10.29 -7.71 -14.44
N ILE A 340 -11.23 -6.77 -14.53
CA ILE A 340 -12.64 -7.05 -14.38
C ILE A 340 -13.18 -7.50 -15.73
N TYR A 341 -13.75 -8.72 -15.80
CA TYR A 341 -14.35 -9.20 -17.04
C TYR A 341 -15.64 -8.44 -17.35
N ARG A 342 -15.61 -7.74 -18.47
CA ARG A 342 -16.72 -6.92 -18.98
C ARG A 342 -16.98 -7.18 -20.48
N GLY A 343 -16.53 -8.34 -20.94
CA GLY A 343 -16.87 -8.88 -22.27
C GLY A 343 -18.28 -9.48 -22.29
N ASP A 344 -18.71 -9.89 -23.44
CA ASP A 344 -20.04 -10.51 -23.69
C ASP A 344 -19.97 -11.94 -24.26
N ALA A 345 -18.76 -12.51 -24.38
CA ALA A 345 -18.56 -13.87 -24.84
C ALA A 345 -18.87 -14.93 -23.76
N PHE A 346 -18.56 -14.64 -22.49
CA PHE A 346 -18.76 -15.61 -21.39
C PHE A 346 -20.21 -15.61 -20.89
N PRO A 347 -20.65 -16.69 -20.24
CA PRO A 347 -21.94 -16.72 -19.54
C PRO A 347 -22.10 -15.55 -18.56
N ALA A 348 -23.35 -15.09 -18.39
CA ALA A 348 -23.66 -13.87 -17.63
C ALA A 348 -23.14 -13.88 -16.16
N GLU A 349 -22.95 -15.06 -15.56
CA GLU A 349 -22.41 -15.23 -14.21
C GLU A 349 -20.93 -14.81 -14.06
N PHE A 350 -20.19 -14.69 -15.18
CA PHE A 350 -18.83 -14.22 -15.21
C PHE A 350 -18.70 -12.68 -15.35
N ALA A 351 -19.78 -12.03 -15.80
CA ALA A 351 -19.80 -10.59 -15.96
C ALA A 351 -19.52 -9.88 -14.62
N GLY A 352 -18.59 -8.93 -14.60
CA GLY A 352 -18.19 -8.20 -13.41
C GLY A 352 -17.32 -8.99 -12.42
N ASN A 353 -16.91 -10.23 -12.73
CA ASN A 353 -15.93 -10.94 -11.91
C ASN A 353 -14.52 -10.40 -12.18
N SER A 354 -13.66 -10.43 -11.15
CA SER A 354 -12.24 -10.13 -11.34
C SER A 354 -11.45 -11.38 -11.67
N PHE A 355 -10.44 -11.21 -12.52
CA PHE A 355 -9.45 -12.20 -12.87
C PHE A 355 -8.07 -11.64 -12.58
N SER A 356 -7.22 -12.41 -11.89
CA SER A 356 -5.89 -11.97 -11.50
C SER A 356 -4.85 -12.99 -11.93
N ALA A 357 -3.80 -12.53 -12.57
CA ALA A 357 -2.66 -13.34 -13.00
C ALA A 357 -1.73 -13.61 -11.80
N GLU A 358 -1.38 -14.88 -11.57
CA GLU A 358 -0.47 -15.32 -10.50
C GLU A 358 0.63 -16.21 -11.12
N PRO A 359 1.73 -15.59 -11.61
CA PRO A 359 2.79 -16.31 -12.31
C PRO A 359 3.56 -17.30 -11.43
N ALA A 360 3.67 -17.07 -10.13
CA ALA A 360 4.36 -17.99 -9.22
C ALA A 360 3.61 -19.32 -9.03
N CYS A 361 2.29 -19.31 -9.22
CA CYS A 361 1.43 -20.49 -9.14
C CYS A 361 0.94 -20.98 -10.52
N ASN A 362 1.39 -20.35 -11.61
CA ASN A 362 1.02 -20.69 -12.99
C ASN A 362 -0.50 -20.70 -13.21
N ALA A 363 -1.20 -19.68 -12.71
CA ALA A 363 -2.65 -19.65 -12.68
C ALA A 363 -3.25 -18.26 -12.92
N VAL A 364 -4.51 -18.24 -13.38
CA VAL A 364 -5.42 -17.09 -13.38
C VAL A 364 -6.54 -17.36 -12.38
N ILE A 365 -6.68 -16.50 -11.40
CA ILE A 365 -7.57 -16.66 -10.24
C ILE A 365 -8.81 -15.79 -10.43
N ARG A 366 -10.01 -16.37 -10.25
CA ARG A 366 -11.29 -15.67 -10.35
C ARG A 366 -11.85 -15.34 -8.98
N LEU A 367 -12.34 -14.10 -8.82
CA LEU A 367 -13.15 -13.70 -7.66
C LEU A 367 -14.46 -13.08 -8.14
N LYS A 368 -15.57 -13.39 -7.47
CA LYS A 368 -16.86 -12.75 -7.70
C LYS A 368 -16.96 -11.47 -6.87
N LEU A 369 -17.38 -10.37 -7.50
CA LEU A 369 -17.55 -9.09 -6.82
C LEU A 369 -18.98 -8.91 -6.34
N GLN A 370 -19.15 -8.41 -5.10
CA GLN A 370 -20.44 -8.20 -4.43
C GLN A 370 -20.46 -6.81 -3.79
N PRO A 371 -21.32 -5.89 -4.27
CA PRO A 371 -21.48 -4.59 -3.64
C PRO A 371 -21.94 -4.68 -2.19
N ARG A 372 -21.32 -3.90 -1.31
CA ARG A 372 -21.68 -3.76 0.11
C ARG A 372 -21.56 -2.29 0.55
N GLY A 373 -22.64 -1.54 0.46
CA GLY A 373 -22.61 -0.10 0.69
C GLY A 373 -21.71 0.61 -0.32
N VAL A 374 -20.70 1.33 0.15
CA VAL A 374 -19.69 1.99 -0.71
C VAL A 374 -18.54 1.06 -1.11
N LEU A 375 -18.46 -0.11 -0.51
CA LEU A 375 -17.44 -1.12 -0.75
C LEU A 375 -17.89 -2.20 -1.71
N ILE A 376 -16.91 -2.89 -2.28
CA ILE A 376 -17.13 -4.06 -3.14
C ILE A 376 -16.30 -5.20 -2.55
N ASP A 377 -17.00 -6.19 -1.99
CA ASP A 377 -16.36 -7.40 -1.49
C ASP A 377 -15.98 -8.32 -2.64
N ALA A 378 -14.83 -8.95 -2.55
CA ALA A 378 -14.41 -10.03 -3.41
C ALA A 378 -14.67 -11.37 -2.70
N VAL A 379 -15.28 -12.34 -3.40
CA VAL A 379 -15.62 -13.65 -2.88
C VAL A 379 -15.00 -14.73 -3.75
N ALA A 380 -14.30 -15.68 -3.12
CA ALA A 380 -13.79 -16.85 -3.81
C ALA A 380 -14.96 -17.76 -4.26
N VAL A 381 -14.93 -18.20 -5.51
CA VAL A 381 -16.01 -19.04 -6.09
C VAL A 381 -15.49 -20.41 -6.52
N ASP A 382 -14.21 -20.54 -6.75
CA ASP A 382 -13.55 -21.77 -7.20
C ASP A 382 -12.58 -22.24 -6.10
N GLU A 383 -13.06 -23.11 -5.19
CA GLU A 383 -12.26 -23.52 -4.01
C GLU A 383 -11.24 -24.64 -4.30
N LYS A 384 -11.47 -25.44 -5.32
CA LYS A 384 -10.67 -26.64 -5.61
C LYS A 384 -9.90 -26.58 -6.92
N GLN A 385 -10.14 -25.56 -7.73
CA GLN A 385 -9.43 -25.34 -9.00
C GLN A 385 -9.41 -23.83 -9.27
N GLU A 386 -8.44 -23.37 -10.03
CA GLU A 386 -8.43 -21.99 -10.51
C GLU A 386 -9.10 -21.89 -11.89
N PHE A 387 -9.48 -20.66 -12.29
CA PHE A 387 -10.15 -20.45 -13.58
C PHE A 387 -9.29 -20.90 -14.78
N LEU A 388 -8.00 -20.62 -14.72
CA LEU A 388 -7.01 -21.19 -15.65
C LEU A 388 -5.79 -21.58 -14.83
N ALA A 389 -5.30 -22.81 -14.97
CA ALA A 389 -4.06 -23.24 -14.34
C ALA A 389 -3.29 -24.16 -15.29
N SER A 390 -1.97 -24.18 -15.18
CA SER A 390 -1.07 -25.03 -15.97
C SER A 390 -0.43 -26.11 -15.10
N THR A 391 -0.17 -27.27 -15.68
CA THR A 391 0.59 -28.37 -15.06
C THR A 391 2.10 -28.21 -15.24
N GLU A 392 2.57 -27.13 -15.86
CA GLU A 392 4.00 -26.89 -16.10
C GLU A 392 4.41 -25.48 -15.68
N ASN A 393 5.69 -25.26 -15.39
CA ASN A 393 6.19 -24.05 -14.73
C ASN A 393 6.56 -22.90 -15.68
N TRP A 394 6.54 -23.10 -16.99
CA TRP A 394 6.87 -22.07 -17.97
C TRP A 394 5.70 -21.15 -18.30
N PHE A 395 4.46 -21.54 -17.96
CA PHE A 395 3.30 -20.66 -18.07
C PHE A 395 3.37 -19.59 -16.98
N ARG A 396 3.65 -18.36 -17.40
CA ARG A 396 3.81 -17.19 -16.53
C ARG A 396 2.79 -16.11 -16.91
N PRO A 397 1.53 -16.24 -16.48
CA PRO A 397 0.55 -15.21 -16.76
C PRO A 397 0.93 -13.93 -16.02
N VAL A 398 1.16 -12.84 -16.77
CA VAL A 398 1.62 -11.54 -16.22
C VAL A 398 0.62 -10.43 -16.41
N ASN A 399 -0.36 -10.59 -17.33
CA ASN A 399 -1.41 -9.61 -17.52
C ASN A 399 -2.66 -10.25 -18.15
N ILE A 400 -3.78 -9.55 -18.01
CA ILE A 400 -5.09 -9.99 -18.52
C ILE A 400 -5.78 -8.80 -19.17
N SER A 401 -6.52 -9.02 -20.25
CA SER A 401 -7.24 -7.97 -20.96
C SER A 401 -8.55 -8.47 -21.54
N ASN A 402 -9.61 -7.63 -21.54
CA ASN A 402 -10.82 -7.86 -22.31
C ASN A 402 -10.54 -7.58 -23.79
N GLY A 403 -10.96 -8.49 -24.68
CA GLY A 403 -10.75 -8.36 -26.10
C GLY A 403 -11.93 -7.76 -26.89
N PRO A 404 -11.68 -7.35 -28.15
CA PRO A 404 -12.73 -6.84 -29.03
C PRO A 404 -13.81 -7.88 -29.36
N ASP A 405 -13.48 -9.15 -29.23
CA ASP A 405 -14.37 -10.31 -29.44
C ASP A 405 -15.16 -10.72 -28.18
N GLY A 406 -15.05 -9.95 -27.10
CA GLY A 406 -15.71 -10.21 -25.83
C GLY A 406 -15.03 -11.26 -24.96
N CYS A 407 -13.91 -11.84 -25.38
CA CYS A 407 -13.17 -12.86 -24.67
C CYS A 407 -12.12 -12.28 -23.72
N LEU A 408 -11.57 -13.14 -22.85
CA LEU A 408 -10.48 -12.80 -21.93
C LEU A 408 -9.15 -13.25 -22.51
N TYR A 409 -8.23 -12.33 -22.69
CA TYR A 409 -6.88 -12.56 -23.17
C TYR A 409 -5.91 -12.65 -21.98
N VAL A 410 -4.98 -13.61 -22.06
CA VAL A 410 -3.96 -13.86 -21.03
C VAL A 410 -2.58 -13.70 -21.66
N VAL A 411 -1.78 -12.82 -21.09
CA VAL A 411 -0.40 -12.53 -21.53
C VAL A 411 0.54 -13.43 -20.74
N ASP A 412 1.34 -14.21 -21.43
CA ASP A 412 2.29 -15.18 -20.87
C ASP A 412 3.72 -14.84 -21.29
N MET A 413 4.56 -14.47 -20.32
CA MET A 413 5.99 -14.21 -20.58
C MET A 413 6.77 -15.45 -20.97
N ALA A 414 6.25 -16.65 -20.67
CA ALA A 414 6.89 -17.94 -20.97
C ALA A 414 8.35 -18.03 -20.48
N ARG A 415 8.60 -17.63 -19.25
CA ARG A 415 9.91 -17.65 -18.59
C ARG A 415 10.07 -18.85 -17.65
N GLU A 416 11.28 -19.44 -17.58
CA GLU A 416 11.54 -20.43 -16.53
C GLU A 416 11.46 -19.82 -15.14
N ILE A 417 12.00 -18.61 -14.96
CA ILE A 417 12.04 -17.90 -13.68
C ILE A 417 11.46 -16.50 -13.87
N ILE A 418 10.50 -16.15 -13.01
CA ILE A 418 10.04 -14.77 -12.78
C ILE A 418 10.25 -14.47 -11.29
N GLU A 419 11.24 -13.65 -10.99
CA GLU A 419 11.56 -13.19 -9.64
C GLU A 419 12.60 -12.06 -9.72
N ASP A 420 12.49 -11.06 -8.85
CA ASP A 420 13.56 -10.07 -8.67
C ASP A 420 14.85 -10.78 -8.23
N PRO A 421 15.96 -10.62 -8.93
CA PRO A 421 17.24 -11.20 -8.55
C PRO A 421 17.67 -10.88 -7.11
N SER A 422 17.30 -9.71 -6.57
CA SER A 422 17.59 -9.34 -5.18
C SER A 422 16.86 -10.22 -4.15
N ALA A 423 15.78 -10.91 -4.55
CA ALA A 423 15.03 -11.85 -3.71
C ALA A 423 15.57 -13.29 -3.78
N ILE A 424 16.57 -13.54 -4.61
CA ILE A 424 17.19 -14.88 -4.79
C ILE A 424 18.56 -14.89 -4.11
N PRO A 425 18.87 -15.90 -3.25
CA PRO A 425 20.20 -16.04 -2.64
C PRO A 425 21.33 -16.12 -3.67
N ASP A 426 22.42 -15.42 -3.42
CA ASP A 426 23.57 -15.33 -4.33
C ASP A 426 24.12 -16.69 -4.79
N ASP A 427 24.10 -17.71 -3.92
CA ASP A 427 24.56 -19.05 -4.28
C ASP A 427 23.64 -19.75 -5.28
N ILE A 428 22.35 -19.48 -5.21
CA ILE A 428 21.38 -19.95 -6.19
C ILE A 428 21.54 -19.16 -7.49
N LEU A 429 21.69 -17.83 -7.43
CA LEU A 429 21.92 -16.99 -8.61
C LEU A 429 23.15 -17.42 -9.44
N LYS A 430 24.19 -17.98 -8.81
CA LYS A 430 25.38 -18.48 -9.53
C LYS A 430 25.11 -19.76 -10.36
N VAL A 431 24.00 -20.43 -10.14
CA VAL A 431 23.70 -21.73 -10.79
C VAL A 431 22.41 -21.70 -11.64
N ILE A 432 21.65 -20.60 -11.63
CA ILE A 432 20.46 -20.39 -12.44
C ILE A 432 20.69 -19.25 -13.44
N ASP A 433 19.92 -19.24 -14.51
CA ASP A 433 19.86 -18.13 -15.47
C ASP A 433 18.45 -17.51 -15.40
N VAL A 434 18.36 -16.35 -14.73
CA VAL A 434 17.10 -15.60 -14.58
C VAL A 434 16.59 -14.99 -15.88
N THR A 435 17.42 -14.98 -16.93
CA THR A 435 17.03 -14.45 -18.27
C THR A 435 16.52 -15.54 -19.20
N ARG A 436 16.45 -16.78 -18.75
CA ARG A 436 16.09 -17.92 -19.60
C ARG A 436 14.61 -17.86 -20.02
N GLY A 437 14.38 -17.88 -21.32
CA GLY A 437 13.07 -17.68 -21.94
C GLY A 437 12.82 -16.26 -22.47
N ARG A 438 13.81 -15.35 -22.38
CA ARG A 438 13.69 -13.99 -22.92
C ARG A 438 13.50 -13.92 -24.46
N ASP A 439 13.61 -15.05 -25.15
CA ASP A 439 13.33 -15.23 -26.56
C ASP A 439 11.94 -15.84 -26.81
N LYS A 440 11.13 -15.99 -25.75
CA LYS A 440 9.82 -16.60 -25.79
C LYS A 440 8.76 -15.59 -25.37
N GLY A 441 7.51 -15.94 -25.64
CA GLY A 441 6.37 -15.13 -25.25
C GLY A 441 5.11 -15.60 -25.95
N ARG A 442 3.97 -15.58 -25.25
CA ARG A 442 2.72 -16.12 -25.79
C ARG A 442 1.54 -15.29 -25.33
N ILE A 443 0.53 -15.28 -26.16
CA ILE A 443 -0.75 -14.67 -25.84
C ILE A 443 -1.82 -15.73 -26.09
N TYR A 444 -2.61 -15.98 -25.06
CA TYR A 444 -3.73 -16.92 -25.11
C TYR A 444 -5.05 -16.17 -25.01
N ARG A 445 -6.12 -16.83 -25.43
CA ARG A 445 -7.49 -16.38 -25.27
C ARG A 445 -8.31 -17.52 -24.69
N VAL A 446 -9.11 -17.21 -23.63
CA VAL A 446 -10.09 -18.14 -23.08
C VAL A 446 -11.43 -17.89 -23.80
N VAL A 447 -12.05 -18.94 -24.30
CA VAL A 447 -13.32 -18.88 -25.03
C VAL A 447 -14.28 -19.94 -24.54
N PRO A 448 -15.62 -19.69 -24.56
CA PRO A 448 -16.62 -20.74 -24.37
C PRO A 448 -16.53 -21.82 -25.47
N ASP A 449 -16.98 -23.06 -25.17
CA ASP A 449 -16.94 -24.17 -26.12
C ASP A 449 -17.75 -23.88 -27.41
N ASP A 450 -18.85 -23.16 -27.30
CA ASP A 450 -19.75 -22.77 -28.38
C ASP A 450 -19.41 -21.38 -28.97
N PHE A 451 -18.27 -20.81 -28.62
CA PHE A 451 -17.83 -19.49 -29.09
C PHE A 451 -17.81 -19.39 -30.60
N ARG A 452 -18.47 -18.35 -31.11
CA ARG A 452 -18.43 -17.95 -32.52
C ARG A 452 -17.77 -16.60 -32.65
N ARG A 453 -16.65 -16.56 -33.36
CA ARG A 453 -15.89 -15.32 -33.52
C ARG A 453 -16.69 -14.27 -34.26
N PRO A 454 -16.84 -13.05 -33.71
CA PRO A 454 -17.41 -11.93 -34.45
C PRO A 454 -16.46 -11.48 -35.56
N ALA A 455 -16.97 -10.78 -36.57
CA ALA A 455 -16.15 -10.13 -37.57
C ALA A 455 -15.22 -9.10 -36.94
N ALA A 456 -14.02 -8.91 -37.50
CA ALA A 456 -13.06 -7.93 -37.04
C ALA A 456 -13.71 -6.52 -37.01
N PRO A 457 -13.57 -5.77 -35.91
CA PRO A 457 -14.15 -4.44 -35.79
C PRO A 457 -13.50 -3.45 -36.77
N ARG A 458 -14.25 -2.43 -37.20
CA ARG A 458 -13.79 -1.33 -38.03
C ARG A 458 -14.41 -0.02 -37.54
N LEU A 459 -14.16 0.29 -36.28
CA LEU A 459 -14.81 1.43 -35.61
C LEU A 459 -14.30 2.78 -36.15
N ASP A 460 -13.11 2.81 -36.73
CA ASP A 460 -12.54 4.00 -37.40
C ASP A 460 -13.39 4.53 -38.53
N ARG A 461 -14.14 3.68 -39.20
CA ARG A 461 -14.98 3.97 -40.38
C ARG A 461 -16.41 4.38 -40.03
N LEU A 462 -16.82 4.21 -38.77
CA LEU A 462 -18.16 4.48 -38.31
C LEU A 462 -18.40 5.98 -38.14
N SER A 463 -19.60 6.43 -38.50
CA SER A 463 -20.10 7.75 -38.15
C SER A 463 -20.34 7.88 -36.65
N ASP A 464 -20.43 9.10 -36.13
CA ASP A 464 -20.72 9.35 -34.73
C ASP A 464 -22.09 8.81 -34.27
N ALA A 465 -23.06 8.73 -35.20
CA ALA A 465 -24.35 8.11 -34.90
C ALA A 465 -24.23 6.59 -34.72
N GLU A 466 -23.44 5.91 -35.57
CA GLU A 466 -23.16 4.49 -35.45
C GLU A 466 -22.35 4.21 -34.16
N LEU A 467 -21.32 5.02 -33.87
CA LEU A 467 -20.54 4.91 -32.63
C LEU A 467 -21.42 5.12 -31.39
N ALA A 468 -22.35 6.10 -31.40
CA ALA A 468 -23.30 6.28 -30.32
C ALA A 468 -24.18 5.04 -30.11
N GLY A 469 -24.60 4.36 -31.19
CA GLY A 469 -25.29 3.08 -31.09
C GLY A 469 -24.50 1.98 -30.37
N LEU A 470 -23.18 1.95 -30.58
CA LEU A 470 -22.28 0.97 -29.96
C LEU A 470 -22.08 1.19 -28.44
N LEU A 471 -22.46 2.34 -27.87
CA LEU A 471 -22.48 2.54 -26.42
C LEU A 471 -23.46 1.59 -25.71
N GLN A 472 -24.35 0.91 -26.44
CA GLN A 472 -25.26 -0.11 -25.94
C GLN A 472 -24.71 -1.56 -26.05
N SER A 473 -23.50 -1.75 -26.57
CA SER A 473 -22.86 -3.07 -26.69
C SER A 473 -22.73 -3.77 -25.34
N GLY A 474 -22.85 -5.09 -25.30
CA GLY A 474 -22.52 -5.92 -24.13
C GLY A 474 -21.03 -5.87 -23.79
N ASN A 475 -20.16 -5.74 -24.82
CA ASN A 475 -18.73 -5.70 -24.68
C ASN A 475 -18.23 -4.30 -24.29
N ALA A 476 -17.56 -4.18 -23.13
CA ALA A 476 -17.00 -2.91 -22.65
C ALA A 476 -15.93 -2.35 -23.59
N TRP A 477 -15.08 -3.19 -24.18
CA TRP A 477 -14.08 -2.72 -25.16
C TRP A 477 -14.74 -1.93 -26.30
N THR A 478 -15.87 -2.43 -26.80
CA THR A 478 -16.64 -1.76 -27.87
C THR A 478 -17.20 -0.42 -27.38
N ARG A 479 -17.82 -0.39 -26.18
CA ARG A 479 -18.38 0.84 -25.62
C ARG A 479 -17.32 1.91 -25.36
N GLU A 480 -16.21 1.51 -24.75
CA GLU A 480 -15.10 2.41 -24.37
C GLU A 480 -14.36 2.93 -25.62
N THR A 481 -14.17 2.09 -26.63
CA THR A 481 -13.57 2.51 -27.89
C THR A 481 -14.47 3.48 -28.64
N ALA A 482 -15.79 3.23 -28.68
CA ALA A 482 -16.76 4.15 -29.28
C ALA A 482 -16.79 5.48 -28.53
N GLN A 483 -16.83 5.49 -27.21
CA GLN A 483 -16.74 6.70 -26.38
C GLN A 483 -15.45 7.48 -26.69
N ARG A 484 -14.29 6.80 -26.70
CA ARG A 484 -13.01 7.41 -27.03
C ARG A 484 -13.04 8.11 -28.36
N LEU A 485 -13.48 7.43 -29.42
CA LEU A 485 -13.54 7.98 -30.79
C LEU A 485 -14.46 9.19 -30.90
N ILE A 486 -15.66 9.14 -30.28
CA ILE A 486 -16.59 10.29 -30.23
C ILE A 486 -15.92 11.50 -29.55
N VAL A 487 -15.29 11.27 -28.38
CA VAL A 487 -14.66 12.35 -27.63
C VAL A 487 -13.41 12.90 -28.34
N GLU A 488 -12.63 12.05 -29.02
CA GLU A 488 -11.45 12.50 -29.78
C GLU A 488 -11.80 13.33 -31.04
N ARG A 489 -12.94 13.04 -31.67
CA ARG A 489 -13.43 13.80 -32.84
C ARG A 489 -13.96 15.18 -32.49
N LEU A 490 -14.50 15.34 -31.27
CA LEU A 490 -15.09 16.60 -30.77
C LEU A 490 -16.19 17.18 -31.69
N ASP A 491 -16.89 16.34 -32.47
CA ASP A 491 -17.95 16.79 -33.36
C ASP A 491 -19.23 17.12 -32.56
N PRO A 492 -19.71 18.38 -32.55
CA PRO A 492 -20.96 18.73 -31.89
C PRO A 492 -22.20 18.01 -32.43
N ALA A 493 -22.16 17.53 -33.68
CA ALA A 493 -23.26 16.76 -34.30
C ALA A 493 -23.53 15.44 -33.59
N ALA A 494 -22.50 14.83 -32.94
CA ALA A 494 -22.65 13.65 -32.12
C ALA A 494 -23.63 13.83 -30.94
N ALA A 495 -23.89 15.07 -30.51
CA ALA A 495 -24.83 15.35 -29.43
C ALA A 495 -26.27 14.87 -29.71
N VAL A 496 -26.71 14.80 -30.95
CA VAL A 496 -28.08 14.38 -31.28
C VAL A 496 -28.28 12.88 -30.96
N PRO A 497 -27.53 11.94 -31.53
CA PRO A 497 -27.67 10.52 -31.20
C PRO A 497 -27.33 10.24 -29.72
N LEU A 498 -26.36 10.94 -29.13
CA LEU A 498 -26.01 10.76 -27.70
C LEU A 498 -27.19 11.10 -26.77
N ARG A 499 -27.99 12.13 -27.07
CA ARG A 499 -29.19 12.48 -26.30
C ARG A 499 -30.27 11.38 -26.37
N GLU A 500 -30.32 10.63 -27.44
CA GLU A 500 -31.23 9.47 -27.57
C GLU A 500 -30.71 8.32 -26.69
N ILE A 501 -29.40 8.02 -26.74
CA ILE A 501 -28.78 7.00 -25.88
C ILE A 501 -28.90 7.34 -24.38
N LEU A 502 -28.87 8.61 -24.02
CA LEU A 502 -29.08 9.07 -22.63
C LEU A 502 -30.49 8.67 -22.10
N ARG A 503 -31.44 8.28 -22.96
CA ARG A 503 -32.79 7.76 -22.61
C ARG A 503 -32.88 6.23 -22.74
N SER A 504 -31.80 5.55 -23.07
CA SER A 504 -31.75 4.09 -23.20
C SER A 504 -32.20 3.38 -21.92
N THR A 505 -32.79 2.20 -22.07
CA THR A 505 -33.08 1.30 -20.94
C THR A 505 -31.82 0.76 -20.27
N SER A 506 -30.68 0.69 -20.99
CA SER A 506 -29.38 0.27 -20.45
C SER A 506 -28.73 1.36 -19.60
N PRO A 507 -28.55 1.15 -18.29
CA PRO A 507 -27.87 2.13 -17.42
C PRO A 507 -26.43 2.40 -17.86
N VAL A 508 -25.70 1.37 -18.28
CA VAL A 508 -24.30 1.51 -18.75
C VAL A 508 -24.25 2.39 -20.01
N ALA A 509 -25.17 2.20 -20.96
CA ALA A 509 -25.25 3.05 -22.15
C ALA A 509 -25.52 4.53 -21.80
N ARG A 510 -26.46 4.79 -20.87
CA ARG A 510 -26.72 6.15 -20.39
C ARG A 510 -25.49 6.79 -19.76
N LEU A 511 -24.70 6.01 -19.01
CA LEU A 511 -23.48 6.48 -18.37
C LEU A 511 -22.43 6.89 -19.40
N HIS A 512 -22.18 6.04 -20.41
CA HIS A 512 -21.28 6.38 -21.51
C HIS A 512 -21.73 7.61 -22.29
N ALA A 513 -23.04 7.72 -22.62
CA ALA A 513 -23.59 8.87 -23.32
C ALA A 513 -23.45 10.18 -22.52
N LEU A 514 -23.64 10.12 -21.20
CA LEU A 514 -23.43 11.24 -20.28
C LEU A 514 -21.98 11.77 -20.37
N TRP A 515 -20.99 10.87 -20.32
CA TRP A 515 -19.57 11.23 -20.38
C TRP A 515 -19.12 11.62 -21.80
N CYS A 516 -19.73 11.09 -22.86
CA CYS A 516 -19.52 11.56 -24.24
C CYS A 516 -20.00 13.01 -24.39
N LEU A 517 -21.25 13.31 -24.00
CA LEU A 517 -21.81 14.67 -24.04
C LEU A 517 -20.99 15.67 -23.21
N HIS A 518 -20.48 15.22 -22.06
CA HIS A 518 -19.56 16.04 -21.24
C HIS A 518 -18.24 16.29 -21.97
N GLY A 519 -17.62 15.24 -22.52
CA GLY A 519 -16.32 15.30 -23.21
C GLY A 519 -16.32 16.17 -24.47
N ILE A 520 -17.42 16.13 -25.26
CA ILE A 520 -17.56 17.01 -26.43
C ILE A 520 -18.14 18.41 -26.10
N GLY A 521 -18.34 18.75 -24.82
CA GLY A 521 -18.81 20.06 -24.37
C GLY A 521 -20.30 20.35 -24.70
N GLN A 522 -21.11 19.33 -24.98
CA GLN A 522 -22.52 19.48 -25.40
C GLN A 522 -23.53 19.11 -24.30
N LEU A 523 -23.08 18.87 -23.08
CA LEU A 523 -23.94 18.55 -21.94
C LEU A 523 -24.44 19.84 -21.26
N THR A 524 -25.77 20.04 -21.26
CA THR A 524 -26.42 21.20 -20.64
C THR A 524 -26.72 20.97 -19.17
N ASP A 525 -26.88 22.05 -18.37
CA ASP A 525 -27.28 21.98 -16.96
C ASP A 525 -28.64 21.32 -16.77
N ALA A 526 -29.59 21.55 -17.69
CA ALA A 526 -30.91 20.89 -17.65
C ALA A 526 -30.80 19.37 -17.81
N GLN A 527 -29.89 18.89 -18.64
CA GLN A 527 -29.64 17.46 -18.80
C GLN A 527 -28.95 16.87 -17.57
N VAL A 528 -27.96 17.57 -17.01
CA VAL A 528 -27.31 17.14 -15.74
C VAL A 528 -28.36 17.02 -14.65
N LEU A 529 -29.23 18.04 -14.50
CA LEU A 529 -30.31 18.04 -13.50
C LEU A 529 -31.27 16.86 -13.68
N GLN A 530 -31.65 16.54 -14.93
CA GLN A 530 -32.47 15.37 -15.24
C GLN A 530 -31.78 14.08 -14.83
N VAL A 531 -30.49 13.92 -15.16
CA VAL A 531 -29.70 12.70 -14.88
C VAL A 531 -29.39 12.56 -13.38
N MET A 532 -29.31 13.65 -12.62
CA MET A 532 -29.25 13.60 -11.15
C MET A 532 -30.50 12.98 -10.49
N SER A 533 -31.57 12.73 -11.28
CA SER A 533 -32.77 12.04 -10.83
C SER A 533 -32.96 10.70 -11.53
N ASP A 534 -31.91 10.12 -12.14
CA ASP A 534 -31.98 8.82 -12.80
C ASP A 534 -32.34 7.71 -11.80
N ALA A 535 -33.05 6.67 -12.26
CA ALA A 535 -33.42 5.53 -11.45
C ALA A 535 -32.22 4.74 -10.93
N HIS A 536 -31.14 4.69 -11.72
CA HIS A 536 -29.93 3.93 -11.36
C HIS A 536 -28.95 4.78 -10.53
N PRO A 537 -28.52 4.33 -9.33
CA PRO A 537 -27.70 5.13 -8.42
C PRO A 537 -26.34 5.52 -9.00
N ALA A 538 -25.66 4.62 -9.73
CA ALA A 538 -24.36 4.95 -10.32
C ALA A 538 -24.46 6.11 -11.34
N ILE A 539 -25.59 6.25 -12.04
CA ILE A 539 -25.77 7.36 -12.97
C ILE A 539 -25.98 8.67 -12.19
N ARG A 540 -26.76 8.64 -11.09
CA ARG A 540 -26.88 9.80 -10.19
C ARG A 540 -25.54 10.21 -9.61
N GLU A 541 -24.73 9.24 -9.18
CA GLU A 541 -23.37 9.46 -8.68
C GLU A 541 -22.51 10.21 -9.69
N HIS A 542 -22.45 9.75 -10.94
CA HIS A 542 -21.66 10.39 -11.99
C HIS A 542 -22.23 11.76 -12.40
N ALA A 543 -23.57 11.92 -12.41
CA ALA A 543 -24.18 13.22 -12.66
C ALA A 543 -23.82 14.24 -11.57
N VAL A 544 -23.76 13.81 -10.30
CA VAL A 544 -23.28 14.62 -9.16
C VAL A 544 -21.82 15.02 -9.38
N ARG A 545 -20.96 14.10 -9.80
CA ARG A 545 -19.54 14.36 -10.08
C ARG A 545 -19.37 15.41 -11.19
N ILE A 546 -20.15 15.31 -12.27
CA ILE A 546 -20.15 16.30 -13.36
C ILE A 546 -20.75 17.64 -12.91
N ALA A 547 -21.80 17.62 -12.08
CA ALA A 547 -22.43 18.83 -11.56
C ALA A 547 -21.48 19.67 -10.71
N GLU A 548 -20.51 19.05 -10.05
CA GLU A 548 -19.57 19.72 -9.14
C GLU A 548 -18.89 20.95 -9.73
N GLN A 549 -18.50 20.92 -11.01
CA GLN A 549 -17.89 22.07 -11.71
C GLN A 549 -18.88 23.21 -12.01
N ARG A 550 -20.19 22.99 -11.82
CA ARG A 550 -21.29 23.86 -12.23
C ARG A 550 -22.12 24.40 -11.06
N VAL A 551 -22.15 23.69 -9.90
CA VAL A 551 -23.02 24.04 -8.75
C VAL A 551 -22.77 25.42 -8.17
N ALA A 552 -21.57 25.98 -8.31
CA ALA A 552 -21.28 27.34 -7.88
C ALA A 552 -22.03 28.40 -8.70
N ARG A 553 -22.42 28.10 -9.95
CA ARG A 553 -23.06 29.01 -10.91
C ARG A 553 -24.51 28.65 -11.21
N SER A 554 -24.99 27.46 -10.84
CA SER A 554 -26.34 26.97 -11.15
C SER A 554 -27.11 26.63 -9.88
N ASP A 555 -28.10 27.48 -9.54
CA ASP A 555 -28.94 27.33 -8.36
C ASP A 555 -29.73 26.01 -8.38
N ASN A 556 -30.24 25.62 -9.56
CA ASN A 556 -31.00 24.39 -9.71
C ASN A 556 -30.13 23.13 -9.44
N LEU A 557 -28.91 23.10 -9.99
CA LEU A 557 -27.98 22.00 -9.74
C LEU A 557 -27.56 21.95 -8.27
N ARG A 558 -27.34 23.11 -7.66
CA ARG A 558 -27.01 23.20 -6.22
C ARG A 558 -28.18 22.70 -5.35
N SER A 559 -29.39 23.12 -5.62
CA SER A 559 -30.56 22.67 -4.86
C SER A 559 -30.73 21.15 -4.96
N LYS A 560 -30.55 20.59 -6.16
CA LYS A 560 -30.61 19.14 -6.38
C LYS A 560 -29.47 18.40 -5.69
N LEU A 561 -28.24 18.95 -5.69
CA LEU A 561 -27.11 18.38 -4.94
C LEU A 561 -27.41 18.28 -3.44
N ILE A 562 -27.99 19.34 -2.85
CA ILE A 562 -28.38 19.39 -1.44
C ILE A 562 -29.50 18.38 -1.14
N GLU A 563 -30.47 18.23 -2.04
CA GLU A 563 -31.54 17.22 -1.93
C GLU A 563 -30.98 15.81 -1.86
N LEU A 564 -30.01 15.49 -2.74
CA LEU A 564 -29.35 14.18 -2.84
C LEU A 564 -28.46 13.80 -1.62
N ALA A 565 -28.25 14.71 -0.67
CA ALA A 565 -27.70 14.36 0.65
C ALA A 565 -28.61 13.37 1.42
N GLY A 566 -29.87 13.24 1.02
CA GLY A 566 -30.83 12.25 1.54
C GLY A 566 -31.04 11.05 0.61
N ASP A 567 -30.25 10.86 -0.46
CA ASP A 567 -30.38 9.73 -1.39
C ASP A 567 -30.36 8.38 -0.68
N ASP A 568 -31.07 7.39 -1.21
CA ASP A 568 -31.13 6.07 -0.60
C ASP A 568 -29.84 5.28 -0.77
N ASP A 569 -29.11 5.49 -1.87
CA ASP A 569 -27.84 4.79 -2.15
C ASP A 569 -26.66 5.48 -1.43
N PRO A 570 -25.87 4.75 -0.61
CA PRO A 570 -24.74 5.34 0.12
C PRO A 570 -23.61 5.83 -0.78
N ARG A 571 -23.41 5.29 -1.99
CA ARG A 571 -22.41 5.76 -2.94
C ARG A 571 -22.77 7.13 -3.50
N VAL A 572 -24.08 7.36 -3.76
CA VAL A 572 -24.56 8.69 -4.15
C VAL A 572 -24.31 9.68 -3.02
N ARG A 573 -24.66 9.34 -1.75
CA ARG A 573 -24.40 10.23 -0.61
C ARG A 573 -22.91 10.51 -0.41
N MET A 574 -22.04 9.51 -0.61
CA MET A 574 -20.60 9.69 -0.53
C MET A 574 -20.10 10.67 -1.60
N GLN A 575 -20.55 10.53 -2.85
CA GLN A 575 -20.19 11.46 -3.92
C GLN A 575 -20.77 12.87 -3.67
N VAL A 576 -21.99 12.96 -3.16
CA VAL A 576 -22.60 14.23 -2.72
C VAL A 576 -21.74 14.89 -1.64
N ALA A 577 -21.26 14.11 -0.64
CA ALA A 577 -20.36 14.61 0.39
C ALA A 577 -19.08 15.23 -0.21
N PHE A 578 -18.44 14.54 -1.16
CA PHE A 578 -17.30 15.10 -1.88
C PHE A 578 -17.64 16.38 -2.66
N SER A 579 -18.76 16.37 -3.39
CA SER A 579 -19.13 17.47 -4.28
C SER A 579 -19.61 18.72 -3.51
N LEU A 580 -20.19 18.56 -2.31
CA LEU A 580 -20.51 19.67 -1.41
C LEU A 580 -19.27 20.44 -0.96
N GLY A 581 -18.10 19.82 -0.98
CA GLY A 581 -16.82 20.47 -0.71
C GLY A 581 -16.51 21.65 -1.64
N ALA A 582 -17.04 21.66 -2.88
CA ALA A 582 -16.90 22.76 -3.82
C ALA A 582 -17.69 24.03 -3.43
N ILE A 583 -18.65 23.90 -2.52
CA ILE A 583 -19.53 24.98 -2.05
C ILE A 583 -19.64 24.99 -0.50
N SER A 584 -18.61 24.51 0.20
CA SER A 584 -18.61 24.33 1.66
C SER A 584 -18.69 25.65 2.47
N ASP A 585 -18.47 26.80 1.83
CA ASP A 585 -18.69 28.13 2.39
C ASP A 585 -20.18 28.47 2.63
N ARG A 586 -21.11 27.71 2.02
CA ARG A 586 -22.55 27.93 2.12
C ARG A 586 -23.15 27.18 3.33
N ALA A 587 -24.13 27.82 3.98
CA ALA A 587 -24.84 27.22 5.11
C ALA A 587 -25.64 25.98 4.72
N ASP A 588 -26.36 26.01 3.59
CA ASP A 588 -27.15 24.88 3.08
C ASP A 588 -26.27 23.64 2.78
N ALA A 589 -25.07 23.84 2.25
CA ALA A 589 -24.12 22.75 2.03
C ALA A 589 -23.64 22.11 3.35
N ARG A 590 -23.34 22.92 4.36
CA ARG A 590 -22.93 22.41 5.68
C ARG A 590 -24.05 21.63 6.38
N THR A 591 -25.28 22.09 6.28
CA THR A 591 -26.44 21.34 6.76
C THR A 591 -26.63 20.01 6.03
N ALA A 592 -26.37 19.98 4.71
CA ALA A 592 -26.42 18.73 3.94
C ALA A 592 -25.29 17.76 4.37
N LEU A 593 -24.08 18.25 4.63
CA LEU A 593 -22.97 17.44 5.17
C LEU A 593 -23.31 16.86 6.55
N ALA A 594 -23.93 17.66 7.44
CA ALA A 594 -24.38 17.19 8.75
C ALA A 594 -25.41 16.05 8.61
N ARG A 595 -26.41 16.21 7.71
CA ARG A 595 -27.43 15.18 7.43
C ARG A 595 -26.81 13.85 6.96
N ILE A 596 -25.76 13.90 6.13
CA ILE A 596 -25.03 12.69 5.71
C ILE A 596 -24.37 12.04 6.92
N LEU A 597 -23.69 12.80 7.78
CA LEU A 597 -23.06 12.28 8.99
C LEU A 597 -24.07 11.66 9.96
N GLU A 598 -25.24 12.26 10.14
CA GLU A 598 -26.29 11.72 10.99
C GLU A 598 -26.78 10.33 10.52
N ARG A 599 -26.85 10.13 9.22
CA ARG A 599 -27.29 8.86 8.62
C ARG A 599 -26.17 7.81 8.56
N ASP A 600 -24.96 8.22 8.21
CA ASP A 600 -23.86 7.32 7.84
C ASP A 600 -22.68 7.38 8.84
N ALA A 601 -22.90 7.81 10.09
CA ALA A 601 -21.87 7.96 11.12
C ALA A 601 -21.02 6.72 11.39
N SER A 602 -21.56 5.53 11.14
CA SER A 602 -20.88 4.24 11.31
C SER A 602 -20.01 3.84 10.11
N ASP A 603 -20.18 4.50 8.95
CA ASP A 603 -19.39 4.24 7.75
C ASP A 603 -18.17 5.19 7.69
N ARG A 604 -16.99 4.67 8.01
CA ARG A 604 -15.75 5.45 8.04
C ARG A 604 -15.41 6.13 6.71
N TRP A 605 -15.84 5.54 5.57
CA TRP A 605 -15.54 6.06 4.24
C TRP A 605 -16.38 7.29 3.93
N ILE A 606 -17.69 7.22 4.24
CA ILE A 606 -18.59 8.37 4.09
C ILE A 606 -18.22 9.48 5.08
N VAL A 607 -17.89 9.13 6.33
CA VAL A 607 -17.37 10.09 7.32
C VAL A 607 -16.13 10.80 6.78
N SER A 608 -15.16 10.06 6.22
CA SER A 608 -13.96 10.64 5.61
C SER A 608 -14.29 11.57 4.43
N ALA A 609 -15.26 11.20 3.59
CA ALA A 609 -15.73 12.05 2.49
C ALA A 609 -16.32 13.37 3.00
N VAL A 610 -17.14 13.33 4.05
CA VAL A 610 -17.68 14.55 4.68
C VAL A 610 -16.55 15.40 5.26
N VAL A 611 -15.66 14.81 6.07
CA VAL A 611 -14.56 15.57 6.72
C VAL A 611 -13.58 16.14 5.69
N SER A 612 -13.39 15.50 4.52
CA SER A 612 -12.61 16.08 3.42
C SER A 612 -13.24 17.38 2.87
N SER A 613 -14.55 17.53 3.07
CA SER A 613 -15.39 18.57 2.46
C SER A 613 -15.90 19.66 3.40
N VAL A 614 -15.56 19.62 4.70
CA VAL A 614 -16.05 20.63 5.69
C VAL A 614 -15.50 22.05 5.48
N GLY A 615 -14.54 22.23 4.56
CA GLY A 615 -14.00 23.54 4.21
C GLY A 615 -13.32 24.27 5.38
N SER A 616 -13.52 25.57 5.45
CA SER A 616 -12.94 26.44 6.47
C SER A 616 -13.72 26.44 7.80
N ALA A 617 -14.93 25.84 7.84
CA ALA A 617 -15.84 25.96 8.97
C ALA A 617 -16.33 24.61 9.55
N PRO A 618 -15.43 23.70 9.96
CA PRO A 618 -15.80 22.40 10.53
C PRO A 618 -16.65 22.51 11.80
N GLY A 619 -16.47 23.57 12.58
CA GLY A 619 -17.25 23.82 13.80
C GLY A 619 -18.74 24.03 13.54
N LEU A 620 -19.12 24.56 12.37
CA LEU A 620 -20.54 24.71 12.02
C LEU A 620 -21.20 23.38 11.67
N VAL A 621 -20.45 22.45 11.05
CA VAL A 621 -20.92 21.07 10.81
C VAL A 621 -21.01 20.32 12.14
N LEU A 622 -20.01 20.46 13.01
CA LEU A 622 -20.02 19.88 14.35
C LEU A 622 -21.26 20.34 15.14
N ASN A 623 -21.51 21.65 15.21
CA ASN A 623 -22.67 22.17 15.93
C ASN A 623 -23.99 21.60 15.37
N ALA A 624 -24.13 21.51 14.04
CA ALA A 624 -25.33 20.96 13.42
C ALA A 624 -25.59 19.51 13.84
N VAL A 625 -24.57 18.62 13.86
CA VAL A 625 -24.78 17.23 14.30
C VAL A 625 -25.00 17.12 15.80
N LEU A 626 -24.43 18.03 16.62
CA LEU A 626 -24.64 18.04 18.07
C LEU A 626 -26.03 18.55 18.49
N GLU A 627 -26.76 19.20 17.61
CA GLU A 627 -28.16 19.61 17.83
C GLU A 627 -29.16 18.45 17.65
N ASN A 628 -28.75 17.32 17.04
CA ASN A 628 -29.62 16.17 16.80
C ASN A 628 -29.54 15.13 17.93
N PRO A 629 -30.60 14.98 18.78
CA PRO A 629 -30.59 14.04 19.89
C PRO A 629 -30.48 12.57 19.48
N ASP A 630 -31.00 12.22 18.29
CA ASP A 630 -30.93 10.86 17.77
C ASP A 630 -29.49 10.50 17.41
N PHE A 631 -28.77 11.41 16.77
CA PHE A 631 -27.35 11.25 16.49
C PHE A 631 -26.54 11.11 17.78
N LEU A 632 -26.76 11.96 18.79
CA LEU A 632 -26.04 11.89 20.06
C LEU A 632 -26.15 10.55 20.78
N SER A 633 -27.21 9.80 20.51
CA SER A 633 -27.48 8.50 21.08
C SER A 633 -26.80 7.34 20.31
N THR A 634 -26.17 7.62 19.17
CA THR A 634 -25.50 6.59 18.35
C THR A 634 -24.11 6.24 18.89
N PRO A 635 -23.65 4.98 18.76
CA PRO A 635 -22.29 4.60 19.17
C PRO A 635 -21.18 5.36 18.42
N ALA A 636 -21.47 5.87 17.22
CA ALA A 636 -20.50 6.58 16.38
C ALA A 636 -20.38 8.08 16.71
N ALA A 637 -21.31 8.65 17.50
CA ALA A 637 -21.36 10.08 17.77
C ALA A 637 -20.06 10.61 18.39
N GLU A 638 -19.46 9.87 19.32
CA GLU A 638 -18.22 10.27 19.99
C GLU A 638 -17.06 10.36 18.99
N SER A 639 -16.88 9.36 18.12
CA SER A 639 -15.78 9.33 17.16
C SER A 639 -15.92 10.40 16.07
N VAL A 640 -17.14 10.61 15.56
CA VAL A 640 -17.42 11.64 14.55
C VAL A 640 -17.24 13.05 15.13
N ALA A 641 -17.77 13.30 16.34
CA ALA A 641 -17.61 14.59 17.01
C ALA A 641 -16.14 14.89 17.35
N ALA A 642 -15.38 13.90 17.81
CA ALA A 642 -13.95 14.02 18.06
C ALA A 642 -13.17 14.35 16.77
N MET A 643 -13.50 13.69 15.66
CA MET A 643 -12.86 13.96 14.34
C MET A 643 -13.15 15.38 13.86
N LEU A 644 -14.39 15.86 13.97
CA LEU A 644 -14.74 17.24 13.59
C LEU A 644 -14.10 18.27 14.55
N ALA A 645 -14.02 17.97 15.85
CA ALA A 645 -13.35 18.83 16.84
C ALA A 645 -11.84 18.94 16.54
N GLU A 646 -11.20 17.84 16.15
CA GLU A 646 -9.82 17.86 15.67
C GLU A 646 -9.66 18.81 14.48
N GLN A 647 -10.60 18.75 13.51
CA GLN A 647 -10.57 19.66 12.36
C GLN A 647 -10.73 21.13 12.73
N VAL A 648 -11.48 21.45 13.77
CA VAL A 648 -11.55 22.82 14.31
C VAL A 648 -10.22 23.22 14.94
N ALA A 649 -9.69 22.35 15.81
CA ALA A 649 -8.54 22.69 16.63
C ALA A 649 -7.23 22.82 15.84
N VAL A 650 -7.03 22.00 14.78
CA VAL A 650 -5.78 22.01 14.02
C VAL A 650 -5.63 23.26 13.13
N ARG A 651 -6.71 23.96 12.81
CA ARG A 651 -6.70 25.14 11.89
C ARG A 651 -6.14 26.42 12.51
N ARG A 652 -5.80 26.42 13.79
CA ARG A 652 -5.31 27.60 14.53
C ARG A 652 -6.29 28.80 14.51
N ASP A 653 -7.57 28.54 14.21
CA ASP A 653 -8.65 29.52 14.31
C ASP A 653 -9.13 29.61 15.77
N ARG A 654 -8.55 30.57 16.53
CA ARG A 654 -8.86 30.78 17.96
C ARG A 654 -10.35 31.06 18.22
N PRO A 655 -11.03 31.94 17.47
CA PRO A 655 -12.46 32.16 17.61
C PRO A 655 -13.29 30.88 17.42
N ALA A 656 -13.03 30.11 16.39
CA ALA A 656 -13.76 28.86 16.13
C ALA A 656 -13.50 27.80 17.21
N LEU A 657 -12.26 27.64 17.66
CA LEU A 657 -11.90 26.72 18.74
C LEU A 657 -12.61 27.13 20.05
N ARG A 658 -12.60 28.40 20.38
CA ARG A 658 -13.27 28.91 21.58
C ARG A 658 -14.77 28.68 21.52
N ALA A 659 -15.44 29.00 20.40
CA ALA A 659 -16.87 28.78 20.23
C ALA A 659 -17.25 27.28 20.36
N MET A 660 -16.43 26.39 19.85
CA MET A 660 -16.60 24.95 20.01
C MET A 660 -16.50 24.55 21.48
N LEU A 661 -15.48 25.03 22.21
CA LEU A 661 -15.27 24.71 23.62
C LEU A 661 -16.40 25.27 24.51
N GLU A 662 -16.85 26.51 24.28
CA GLU A 662 -18.00 27.11 24.97
C GLU A 662 -19.27 26.25 24.77
N GLY A 663 -19.46 25.69 23.56
CA GLY A 663 -20.56 24.81 23.22
C GLY A 663 -20.65 23.54 24.06
N LEU A 664 -19.54 23.05 24.62
CA LEU A 664 -19.53 21.86 25.50
C LEU A 664 -20.33 22.01 26.79
N ASN A 665 -20.61 23.24 27.21
CA ASN A 665 -21.37 23.52 28.42
C ASN A 665 -22.89 23.49 28.17
N GLN A 666 -23.38 23.26 26.97
CA GLN A 666 -24.80 23.19 26.64
C GLN A 666 -25.52 22.05 27.36
N PRO A 667 -26.81 22.22 27.77
CA PRO A 667 -27.56 21.19 28.52
C PRO A 667 -27.67 19.84 27.80
N GLY A 668 -27.71 19.83 26.46
CA GLY A 668 -27.73 18.64 25.62
C GLY A 668 -26.49 17.78 25.81
N LEU A 669 -25.32 18.38 25.72
CA LEU A 669 -24.02 17.69 25.85
C LEU A 669 -23.69 17.26 27.28
N ARG A 670 -24.21 17.94 28.30
CA ARG A 670 -24.05 17.53 29.69
C ARG A 670 -24.62 16.14 29.99
N ARG A 671 -25.60 15.67 29.17
CA ARG A 671 -26.17 14.32 29.27
C ARG A 671 -25.29 13.25 28.60
N HIS A 672 -24.29 13.67 27.81
CA HIS A 672 -23.36 12.80 27.07
C HIS A 672 -21.91 13.13 27.46
N PRO A 673 -21.48 12.88 28.71
CA PRO A 673 -20.14 13.29 29.21
C PRO A 673 -19.00 12.60 28.46
N GLY A 674 -19.20 11.39 27.91
CA GLY A 674 -18.22 10.70 27.05
C GLY A 674 -17.91 11.51 25.81
N LEU A 675 -18.94 12.00 25.12
CA LEU A 675 -18.79 12.80 23.92
C LEU A 675 -18.07 14.13 24.17
N ALA A 676 -18.43 14.85 25.24
CA ALA A 676 -17.73 16.09 25.63
C ALA A 676 -16.24 15.82 25.95
N ARG A 677 -15.93 14.70 26.62
CA ARG A 677 -14.55 14.27 26.88
C ARG A 677 -13.80 13.94 25.59
N GLY A 678 -14.44 13.24 24.65
CA GLY A 678 -13.87 12.92 23.34
C GLY A 678 -13.50 14.17 22.53
N ILE A 679 -14.40 15.17 22.50
CA ILE A 679 -14.15 16.47 21.86
C ILE A 679 -12.98 17.20 22.51
N LEU A 680 -12.95 17.27 23.86
CA LEU A 680 -11.86 17.92 24.59
C LEU A 680 -10.51 17.27 24.32
N LEU A 681 -10.45 15.93 24.35
CA LEU A 681 -9.20 15.21 24.12
C LEU A 681 -8.71 15.38 22.67
N ALA A 682 -9.61 15.32 21.70
CA ALA A 682 -9.27 15.54 20.29
C ALA A 682 -8.74 16.98 20.05
N ALA A 683 -9.36 17.97 20.69
CA ALA A 683 -8.89 19.35 20.63
C ALA A 683 -7.50 19.53 21.28
N ALA A 684 -7.29 18.91 22.45
CA ALA A 684 -6.01 18.95 23.16
C ALA A 684 -4.88 18.30 22.34
N ASP A 685 -5.14 17.12 21.77
CA ASP A 685 -4.18 16.41 20.90
C ASP A 685 -3.84 17.23 19.66
N ALA A 686 -4.81 17.87 19.03
CA ALA A 686 -4.60 18.73 17.85
C ALA A 686 -3.74 19.97 18.19
N GLN A 687 -4.00 20.62 19.33
CA GLN A 687 -3.21 21.77 19.78
C GLN A 687 -1.77 21.37 20.12
N ALA A 688 -1.57 20.21 20.75
CA ALA A 688 -0.24 19.70 21.07
C ALA A 688 0.60 19.42 19.81
N ARG A 689 -0.01 18.94 18.71
CA ARG A 689 0.68 18.80 17.41
C ARG A 689 1.17 20.14 16.85
N SER A 690 0.50 21.22 17.17
CA SER A 690 0.87 22.59 16.80
C SER A 690 1.75 23.31 17.83
N ASN A 691 2.29 22.58 18.81
CA ASN A 691 3.09 23.09 19.92
C ASN A 691 2.38 24.21 20.72
N GLN A 692 1.03 24.09 20.86
CA GLN A 692 0.21 25.03 21.60
C GLN A 692 -0.22 24.42 22.94
N SER A 693 -0.18 25.21 24.01
CA SER A 693 -0.66 24.77 25.33
C SER A 693 -2.19 24.78 25.38
N PHE A 694 -2.82 23.60 25.43
CA PHE A 694 -4.27 23.51 25.60
C PHE A 694 -4.73 24.07 26.95
N ALA A 695 -3.98 23.84 28.02
CA ALA A 695 -4.26 24.44 29.33
C ALA A 695 -4.24 25.98 29.30
N GLY A 696 -3.34 26.58 28.51
CA GLY A 696 -3.30 28.03 28.28
C GLY A 696 -4.56 28.56 27.61
N ILE A 697 -5.11 27.79 26.64
CA ILE A 697 -6.37 28.15 25.98
C ILE A 697 -7.53 28.12 26.98
N LEU A 698 -7.63 27.08 27.80
CA LEU A 698 -8.68 26.91 28.80
C LEU A 698 -8.62 27.95 29.95
N ALA A 699 -7.50 28.65 30.10
CA ALA A 699 -7.37 29.74 31.06
C ALA A 699 -8.08 31.03 30.63
N GLU A 700 -8.43 31.17 29.33
CA GLU A 700 -9.11 32.35 28.82
C GLU A 700 -10.61 32.34 29.18
N PRO A 701 -11.20 33.48 29.68
CA PRO A 701 -12.65 33.57 29.84
C PRO A 701 -13.41 33.49 28.50
N PRO A 702 -14.62 32.92 28.46
CA PRO A 702 -15.44 32.35 29.54
C PRO A 702 -15.37 30.79 29.59
N LEU A 703 -14.19 30.20 29.54
CA LEU A 703 -14.02 28.74 29.46
C LEU A 703 -13.93 28.07 30.87
N GLU A 704 -14.35 28.73 31.94
CA GLU A 704 -14.21 28.25 33.33
C GLU A 704 -14.84 26.85 33.51
N ALA A 705 -16.08 26.65 33.06
CA ALA A 705 -16.78 25.38 33.19
C ALA A 705 -16.10 24.24 32.39
N VAL A 706 -15.54 24.53 31.22
CA VAL A 706 -14.81 23.59 30.38
C VAL A 706 -13.45 23.28 31.01
N ARG A 707 -12.77 24.29 31.58
CA ARG A 707 -11.55 24.10 32.35
C ARG A 707 -11.80 23.17 33.53
N ASP A 708 -12.88 23.37 34.29
CA ASP A 708 -13.21 22.53 35.46
C ASP A 708 -13.51 21.09 35.07
N MET A 709 -14.19 20.89 33.93
CA MET A 709 -14.38 19.56 33.35
C MET A 709 -13.02 18.91 33.00
N PHE A 710 -12.12 19.64 32.36
CA PHE A 710 -10.79 19.14 32.03
C PHE A 710 -9.95 18.83 33.25
N GLN A 711 -10.01 19.67 34.32
CA GLN A 711 -9.34 19.43 35.59
C GLN A 711 -9.86 18.15 36.28
N THR A 712 -11.16 17.89 36.18
CA THR A 712 -11.77 16.64 36.67
C THR A 712 -11.23 15.43 35.93
N MET A 713 -11.12 15.50 34.59
CA MET A 713 -10.54 14.43 33.77
C MET A 713 -9.07 14.15 34.16
N LEU A 714 -8.28 15.20 34.41
CA LEU A 714 -6.88 15.07 34.86
C LEU A 714 -6.81 14.40 36.23
N ALA A 715 -7.67 14.80 37.21
CA ALA A 715 -7.72 14.20 38.53
C ALA A 715 -8.11 12.70 38.49
N ASP A 716 -9.06 12.32 37.62
CA ASP A 716 -9.44 10.92 37.41
C ASP A 716 -8.26 10.12 36.80
N ALA A 717 -7.49 10.70 35.85
CA ALA A 717 -6.30 10.08 35.29
C ALA A 717 -5.19 9.88 36.33
N GLU A 718 -4.93 10.89 37.17
CA GLU A 718 -3.97 10.83 38.28
C GLU A 718 -4.33 9.71 39.27
N LYS A 719 -5.61 9.59 39.62
CA LYS A 719 -6.11 8.51 40.48
C LYS A 719 -5.91 7.12 39.85
N THR A 720 -6.18 7.00 38.56
CA THR A 720 -5.98 5.73 37.79
C THR A 720 -4.51 5.32 37.79
N LEU A 721 -3.58 6.26 37.64
CA LEU A 721 -2.15 5.99 37.64
C LEU A 721 -1.57 5.69 39.00
N ALA A 722 -2.17 6.26 40.08
CA ALA A 722 -1.80 5.97 41.45
C ALA A 722 -2.24 4.55 41.89
N ASP A 723 -3.26 3.98 41.28
CA ASP A 723 -3.71 2.61 41.53
C ASP A 723 -2.87 1.60 40.78
N ALA A 724 -2.04 0.84 41.52
CA ALA A 724 -1.20 -0.21 40.94
C ALA A 724 -2.01 -1.31 40.25
N ALA A 725 -3.27 -1.59 40.68
CA ALA A 725 -4.14 -2.60 40.13
C ALA A 725 -4.83 -2.16 38.82
N SER A 726 -4.74 -0.90 38.43
CA SER A 726 -5.35 -0.40 37.20
C SER A 726 -4.80 -1.13 35.94
N PRO A 727 -5.65 -1.58 35.02
CA PRO A 727 -5.23 -2.22 33.77
C PRO A 727 -4.30 -1.32 32.94
N SER A 728 -3.33 -1.93 32.22
CA SER A 728 -2.37 -1.21 31.38
C SER A 728 -3.05 -0.24 30.40
N ASP A 729 -4.13 -0.66 29.75
CA ASP A 729 -4.89 0.21 28.82
C ASP A 729 -5.48 1.45 29.49
N ALA A 730 -5.94 1.33 30.75
CA ALA A 730 -6.44 2.48 31.51
C ALA A 730 -5.29 3.42 31.86
N LYS A 731 -4.13 2.87 32.26
CA LYS A 731 -2.90 3.64 32.51
C LYS A 731 -2.44 4.39 31.27
N LEU A 732 -2.39 3.72 30.11
CA LEU A 732 -1.99 4.34 28.84
C LEU A 732 -2.92 5.51 28.45
N ARG A 733 -4.24 5.34 28.58
CA ARG A 733 -5.20 6.44 28.34
C ARG A 733 -4.98 7.62 29.30
N SER A 734 -4.72 7.33 30.57
CA SER A 734 -4.46 8.33 31.58
C SER A 734 -3.15 9.11 31.32
N ILE A 735 -2.08 8.42 30.94
CA ILE A 735 -0.80 9.03 30.58
C ILE A 735 -0.99 9.97 29.37
N ARG A 736 -1.73 9.51 28.33
CA ARG A 736 -2.04 10.32 27.16
C ARG A 736 -2.77 11.61 27.52
N LEU A 737 -3.70 11.57 28.48
CA LEU A 737 -4.41 12.75 28.93
C LEU A 737 -3.49 13.70 29.72
N LEU A 738 -2.62 13.16 30.59
CA LEU A 738 -1.66 13.96 31.37
C LEU A 738 -0.62 14.71 30.55
N ARG A 739 -0.40 14.29 29.28
CA ARG A 739 0.39 15.07 28.32
C ARG A 739 -0.08 16.52 28.21
N HIS A 740 -1.39 16.76 28.39
CA HIS A 740 -2.04 18.06 28.21
C HIS A 740 -2.23 18.80 29.54
N ALA A 741 -1.72 18.26 30.66
CA ALA A 741 -1.77 18.92 31.97
C ALA A 741 -0.94 20.21 31.97
N PRO A 742 -1.27 21.18 32.81
CA PRO A 742 -0.42 22.34 33.01
C PRO A 742 1.01 21.92 33.41
N PRO A 743 2.04 22.71 33.01
CA PRO A 743 3.42 22.44 33.36
C PRO A 743 3.61 22.20 34.87
N GLY A 744 4.38 21.20 35.23
CA GLY A 744 4.67 20.84 36.63
C GLY A 744 3.63 19.93 37.31
N ARG A 745 2.38 19.83 36.80
CA ARG A 745 1.34 19.00 37.41
C ARG A 745 1.56 17.52 37.21
N ALA A 746 1.91 17.13 35.99
CA ALA A 746 2.06 15.73 35.60
C ALA A 746 3.45 15.15 35.88
N ASP A 747 4.45 15.99 36.19
CA ASP A 747 5.85 15.59 36.26
C ASP A 747 6.11 14.56 37.38
N GLY A 748 5.61 14.81 38.58
CA GLY A 748 5.76 13.90 39.70
C GLY A 748 5.07 12.54 39.51
N ILE A 749 4.15 12.42 38.52
CA ILE A 749 3.41 11.20 38.23
C ILE A 749 4.03 10.47 37.03
N LEU A 750 4.40 11.20 35.97
CA LEU A 750 4.93 10.61 34.74
C LEU A 750 6.40 10.19 34.84
N ASP A 751 7.22 10.97 35.57
CA ASP A 751 8.65 10.69 35.74
C ASP A 751 8.93 9.33 36.40
N PRO A 752 8.25 8.91 37.49
CA PRO A 752 8.40 7.57 38.06
C PRO A 752 7.97 6.43 37.10
N LEU A 753 7.07 6.69 36.15
CA LEU A 753 6.59 5.69 35.21
C LEU A 753 7.60 5.38 34.10
N ILE A 754 8.69 6.14 33.97
CA ILE A 754 9.81 5.84 33.06
C ILE A 754 10.74 4.77 33.63
N ASP A 755 10.64 4.46 34.92
CA ASP A 755 11.50 3.49 35.59
C ASP A 755 11.45 2.09 34.94
N ALA A 756 12.60 1.39 34.90
CA ALA A 756 12.73 0.07 34.28
C ALA A 756 11.85 -1.03 34.90
N SER A 757 11.28 -0.80 36.08
CA SER A 757 10.30 -1.70 36.71
C SER A 757 8.91 -1.62 36.10
N GLN A 758 8.62 -0.60 35.30
CA GLN A 758 7.33 -0.44 34.61
C GLN A 758 7.33 -1.20 33.27
N PRO A 759 6.15 -1.63 32.79
CA PRO A 759 6.03 -2.19 31.47
C PRO A 759 6.59 -1.25 30.39
N PRO A 760 7.28 -1.76 29.34
CA PRO A 760 7.89 -0.93 28.30
C PRO A 760 6.92 0.07 27.64
N GLU A 761 5.67 -0.34 27.40
CA GLU A 761 4.62 0.52 26.83
C GLU A 761 4.25 1.69 27.76
N VAL A 762 4.30 1.50 29.07
CA VAL A 762 4.04 2.55 30.05
C VAL A 762 5.22 3.54 30.10
N GLN A 763 6.47 3.03 30.07
CA GLN A 763 7.67 3.88 30.01
C GLN A 763 7.64 4.80 28.79
N LEU A 764 7.35 4.23 27.62
CA LEU A 764 7.32 4.95 26.35
C LEU A 764 6.20 5.99 26.30
N ALA A 765 4.98 5.60 26.69
CA ALA A 765 3.87 6.55 26.78
C ALA A 765 4.20 7.72 27.70
N SER A 766 4.90 7.45 28.82
CA SER A 766 5.31 8.49 29.78
C SER A 766 6.38 9.43 29.20
N VAL A 767 7.37 8.90 28.47
CA VAL A 767 8.35 9.72 27.73
C VAL A 767 7.65 10.58 26.69
N GLN A 768 6.72 10.00 25.90
CA GLN A 768 5.94 10.75 24.90
C GLN A 768 5.09 11.85 25.53
N ALA A 769 4.47 11.57 26.67
CA ALA A 769 3.66 12.54 27.38
C ALA A 769 4.51 13.70 27.92
N LEU A 770 5.65 13.43 28.56
CA LEU A 770 6.59 14.44 29.03
C LEU A 770 7.19 15.24 27.87
N ALA A 771 7.64 14.56 26.81
CA ALA A 771 8.19 15.19 25.63
C ALA A 771 7.18 16.11 24.90
N GLY A 772 5.89 15.82 25.03
CA GLY A 772 4.80 16.64 24.49
C GLY A 772 4.49 17.89 25.30
N GLN A 773 5.05 18.06 26.49
CA GLN A 773 4.82 19.26 27.32
C GLN A 773 5.74 20.42 26.90
N ALA A 774 5.20 21.62 26.85
CA ALA A 774 5.97 22.85 26.62
C ALA A 774 6.64 23.34 27.94
N ASP A 775 7.51 22.48 28.51
CA ASP A 775 8.24 22.77 29.75
C ASP A 775 9.75 22.69 29.52
N PRO A 776 10.53 23.72 29.83
CA PRO A 776 11.99 23.71 29.71
C PRO A 776 12.68 22.60 30.51
N GLY A 777 12.07 22.13 31.61
CA GLY A 777 12.62 21.10 32.52
C GLY A 777 12.58 19.68 31.91
N VAL A 778 11.81 19.44 30.85
CA VAL A 778 11.63 18.11 30.23
C VAL A 778 12.95 17.49 29.84
N ALA A 779 13.86 18.23 29.20
CA ALA A 779 15.16 17.73 28.81
C ALA A 779 15.98 17.18 29.98
N GLY A 780 16.03 17.93 31.09
CA GLY A 780 16.73 17.51 32.33
C GLY A 780 16.14 16.21 32.89
N ARG A 781 14.81 16.09 32.95
CA ARG A 781 14.11 14.90 33.46
C ARG A 781 14.38 13.66 32.59
N LEU A 782 14.25 13.75 31.29
CA LEU A 782 14.52 12.66 30.36
C LEU A 782 15.98 12.20 30.47
N LEU A 783 16.93 13.14 30.46
CA LEU A 783 18.35 12.84 30.56
C LEU A 783 18.74 12.24 31.93
N ALA A 784 18.07 12.62 33.04
CA ALA A 784 18.30 12.03 34.35
C ALA A 784 17.99 10.53 34.41
N ARG A 785 17.03 10.05 33.60
CA ARG A 785 16.63 8.64 33.51
C ARG A 785 17.42 7.82 32.47
N TRP A 786 18.30 8.45 31.69
CA TRP A 786 18.95 7.86 30.49
C TRP A 786 19.57 6.48 30.71
N ARG A 787 20.33 6.32 31.84
CA ARG A 787 21.09 5.07 32.07
C ARG A 787 20.24 3.89 32.52
N GLY A 788 19.05 4.14 33.05
CA GLY A 788 18.17 3.11 33.65
C GLY A 788 17.19 2.47 32.66
N VAL A 789 17.12 2.92 31.42
CA VAL A 789 16.07 2.52 30.47
C VAL A 789 16.58 1.76 29.25
N SER A 790 15.68 1.03 28.57
CA SER A 790 16.00 0.27 27.36
C SER A 790 16.41 1.17 26.18
N LEU A 791 17.05 0.58 25.15
CA LEU A 791 17.41 1.32 23.93
C LEU A 791 16.19 1.95 23.26
N ASN A 792 15.06 1.27 23.22
CA ASN A 792 13.84 1.79 22.64
C ASN A 792 13.36 3.05 23.37
N VAL A 793 13.37 3.01 24.69
CA VAL A 793 13.01 4.19 25.51
C VAL A 793 14.01 5.33 25.29
N ARG A 794 15.33 5.05 25.18
CA ARG A 794 16.35 6.07 24.87
C ARG A 794 16.11 6.71 23.51
N ARG A 795 15.74 5.90 22.48
CA ARG A 795 15.39 6.47 21.16
C ARG A 795 14.21 7.41 21.28
N GLU A 796 13.13 7.01 21.95
CA GLU A 796 11.99 7.90 22.16
C GLU A 796 12.37 9.16 22.98
N MET A 797 13.32 9.06 23.92
CA MET A 797 13.87 10.23 24.60
C MET A 797 14.62 11.16 23.64
N ILE A 798 15.43 10.61 22.69
CA ILE A 798 16.08 11.40 21.64
C ILE A 798 15.02 12.11 20.80
N GLU A 799 14.00 11.39 20.32
CA GLU A 799 12.89 11.98 19.57
C GLU A 799 12.20 13.11 20.35
N GLY A 800 11.98 12.87 21.63
CA GLY A 800 11.40 13.89 22.54
C GLY A 800 12.28 15.13 22.71
N LEU A 801 13.61 14.98 22.70
CA LEU A 801 14.56 16.08 22.76
C LEU A 801 14.62 16.84 21.42
N LEU A 802 14.55 16.13 20.28
CA LEU A 802 14.57 16.72 18.93
C LEU A 802 13.26 17.45 18.58
N ARG A 803 12.17 17.13 19.25
CA ARG A 803 10.86 17.73 19.02
C ARG A 803 10.79 19.24 19.31
N ASP A 804 11.67 19.74 20.16
CA ASP A 804 11.74 21.14 20.56
C ASP A 804 13.18 21.64 20.47
N PRO A 805 13.51 22.54 19.54
CA PRO A 805 14.87 23.10 19.40
C PRO A 805 15.43 23.70 20.68
N ALA A 806 14.59 24.20 21.60
CA ALA A 806 15.01 24.73 22.90
C ALA A 806 15.65 23.64 23.80
N ARG A 807 15.47 22.37 23.52
CA ARG A 807 16.05 21.24 24.28
C ARG A 807 17.43 20.80 23.75
N LEU A 808 17.79 21.22 22.55
CA LEU A 808 19.07 20.81 21.90
C LEU A 808 20.31 21.24 22.70
N PRO A 809 20.40 22.43 23.34
CA PRO A 809 21.53 22.76 24.20
C PRO A 809 21.76 21.73 25.32
N ALA A 810 20.67 21.26 25.97
CA ALA A 810 20.77 20.25 27.03
C ALA A 810 21.24 18.89 26.50
N LEU A 811 20.82 18.52 25.26
CA LEU A 811 21.30 17.30 24.58
C LEU A 811 22.81 17.38 24.30
N LEU A 812 23.30 18.51 23.77
CA LEU A 812 24.73 18.73 23.53
C LEU A 812 25.54 18.72 24.84
N ASP A 813 25.00 19.30 25.90
CA ASP A 813 25.61 19.24 27.23
C ASP A 813 25.74 17.83 27.79
N ALA A 814 24.72 16.99 27.56
CA ALA A 814 24.75 15.59 27.96
C ALA A 814 25.78 14.76 27.20
N ILE A 815 25.99 15.07 25.92
CA ILE A 815 27.03 14.43 25.09
C ILE A 815 28.42 14.84 25.58
N ASP A 816 28.64 16.14 25.80
CA ASP A 816 29.89 16.69 26.28
C ASP A 816 30.29 16.09 27.66
N LYS A 817 29.33 15.98 28.57
CA LYS A 817 29.47 15.32 29.88
C LYS A 817 29.57 13.79 29.79
N LYS A 818 29.54 13.19 28.60
CA LYS A 818 29.58 11.72 28.40
C LYS A 818 28.43 10.99 29.13
N GLN A 819 27.30 11.64 29.29
CA GLN A 819 26.10 11.05 29.84
C GLN A 819 25.40 10.17 28.79
N LEU A 820 25.44 10.59 27.53
CA LEU A 820 25.07 9.82 26.37
C LEU A 820 26.16 9.92 25.30
N ALA A 821 26.32 8.91 24.46
CA ALA A 821 27.30 8.94 23.39
C ALA A 821 26.69 9.54 22.11
N ALA A 822 27.42 10.38 21.40
CA ALA A 822 26.93 10.96 20.13
C ALA A 822 26.55 9.90 19.09
N VAL A 823 27.13 8.69 19.15
CA VAL A 823 26.80 7.56 18.27
C VAL A 823 25.39 6.98 18.53
N GLU A 824 24.78 7.25 19.69
CA GLU A 824 23.39 6.85 19.99
C GLU A 824 22.36 7.69 19.20
N ILE A 825 22.79 8.80 18.58
CA ILE A 825 22.01 9.61 17.64
C ILE A 825 22.39 9.21 16.22
N ASP A 826 21.44 8.87 15.39
CA ASP A 826 21.70 8.45 13.99
C ASP A 826 22.43 9.55 13.20
N ALA A 827 23.32 9.15 12.26
CA ALA A 827 24.13 10.11 11.50
C ALA A 827 23.28 11.18 10.77
N PRO A 828 22.19 10.83 10.05
CA PRO A 828 21.33 11.83 9.42
C PRO A 828 20.67 12.78 10.43
N GLN A 829 20.31 12.31 11.64
CA GLN A 829 19.78 13.17 12.69
C GLN A 829 20.86 14.17 13.18
N ARG A 830 22.11 13.70 13.39
CA ARG A 830 23.22 14.57 13.77
C ARG A 830 23.47 15.67 12.72
N ASP A 831 23.41 15.30 11.44
CA ASP A 831 23.56 16.26 10.34
C ASP A 831 22.42 17.28 10.31
N ALA A 832 21.17 16.82 10.51
CA ALA A 832 20.00 17.70 10.57
C ALA A 832 20.07 18.66 11.78
N ILE A 833 20.46 18.16 12.96
CA ILE A 833 20.67 18.98 14.17
C ILE A 833 21.72 20.04 13.90
N ALA A 834 22.89 19.65 13.38
CA ALA A 834 23.98 20.57 13.12
C ALA A 834 23.60 21.67 12.10
N ARG A 835 22.84 21.33 11.06
CA ARG A 835 22.34 22.32 10.07
C ARG A 835 21.29 23.26 10.65
N GLY A 836 20.41 22.77 11.50
CA GLY A 836 19.32 23.58 12.10
C GLY A 836 19.75 24.49 13.23
N LEU A 837 20.98 24.38 13.76
CA LEU A 837 21.48 25.19 14.86
C LEU A 837 22.18 26.46 14.36
N ALA A 838 21.93 27.58 15.06
CA ALA A 838 22.70 28.81 14.91
C ALA A 838 24.03 28.74 15.66
N GLU A 839 24.99 29.61 15.29
CA GLU A 839 26.23 29.77 16.05
C GLU A 839 25.98 30.35 17.45
N PRO A 840 26.72 29.95 18.52
CA PRO A 840 27.85 29.01 18.49
C PRO A 840 27.49 27.53 18.64
N LEU A 841 26.21 27.19 18.80
CA LEU A 841 25.77 25.81 19.05
C LEU A 841 26.05 24.88 17.87
N ARG A 842 26.02 25.41 16.66
CA ARG A 842 26.33 24.66 15.44
C ARG A 842 27.79 24.15 15.45
N SER A 843 28.75 25.05 15.72
CA SER A 843 30.16 24.65 15.78
C SER A 843 30.40 23.60 16.86
N ARG A 844 29.78 23.75 18.04
CA ARG A 844 29.83 22.78 19.13
C ARG A 844 29.23 21.42 18.74
N ALA A 845 28.09 21.41 18.06
CA ALA A 845 27.46 20.19 17.58
C ALA A 845 28.34 19.45 16.58
N LEU A 846 28.97 20.15 15.62
CA LEU A 846 29.89 19.57 14.64
C LEU A 846 31.12 18.97 15.30
N GLU A 847 31.68 19.62 16.35
CA GLU A 847 32.81 19.10 17.13
C GLU A 847 32.43 17.80 17.86
N LEU A 848 31.30 17.78 18.54
CA LEU A 848 30.82 16.63 19.31
C LEU A 848 30.40 15.45 18.39
N PHE A 849 29.79 15.71 17.25
CA PHE A 849 29.34 14.70 16.30
C PHE A 849 30.44 14.19 15.37
N GLY A 850 31.45 15.03 15.05
CA GLY A 850 32.52 14.65 14.14
C GLY A 850 33.41 13.51 14.63
N SER A 851 33.45 13.23 15.94
CA SER A 851 34.18 12.11 16.53
C SER A 851 33.35 10.83 16.66
N ALA A 852 32.07 10.85 16.27
CA ALA A 852 31.16 9.73 16.46
C ALA A 852 31.32 8.67 15.36
N THR A 853 32.07 7.62 15.65
CA THR A 853 32.19 6.42 14.82
C THR A 853 31.46 5.26 15.48
N ALA A 854 30.56 4.58 14.77
CA ALA A 854 29.97 3.32 15.22
C ALA A 854 31.03 2.21 15.20
N ALA A 855 31.00 1.28 16.17
CA ALA A 855 31.80 0.07 16.09
C ALA A 855 31.47 -0.70 14.80
N PRO A 856 32.46 -1.29 14.11
CA PRO A 856 32.19 -2.08 12.91
C PRO A 856 31.21 -3.22 13.25
N ARG A 857 30.02 -3.22 12.68
CA ARG A 857 28.96 -4.23 12.95
C ARG A 857 29.46 -5.66 12.78
N ARG A 858 30.35 -5.86 11.79
CA ARG A 858 30.97 -7.17 11.55
C ARG A 858 31.72 -7.71 12.78
N GLN A 859 32.49 -6.84 13.43
CA GLN A 859 33.23 -7.25 14.64
C GLN A 859 32.27 -7.60 15.79
N VAL A 860 31.19 -6.86 15.99
CA VAL A 860 30.18 -7.14 17.00
C VAL A 860 29.49 -8.50 16.73
N ILE A 861 29.16 -8.79 15.45
CA ILE A 861 28.59 -10.08 15.05
C ILE A 861 29.58 -11.21 15.33
N ASP A 862 30.85 -11.05 14.95
CA ASP A 862 31.88 -12.04 15.15
C ASP A 862 32.09 -12.34 16.65
N ASP A 863 32.08 -11.32 17.50
CA ASP A 863 32.17 -11.46 18.97
C ASP A 863 30.98 -12.25 19.55
N TYR A 864 29.77 -12.05 19.03
CA TYR A 864 28.56 -12.70 19.48
C TYR A 864 28.32 -14.12 18.90
N GLN A 865 29.15 -14.59 17.98
CA GLN A 865 29.13 -15.97 17.49
C GLN A 865 29.29 -17.00 18.64
N ALA A 866 29.97 -16.61 19.71
CA ALA A 866 30.11 -17.45 20.91
C ALA A 866 28.75 -17.72 21.60
N ALA A 867 27.79 -16.81 21.53
CA ALA A 867 26.45 -16.98 22.09
C ALA A 867 25.71 -18.15 21.45
N LEU A 868 25.88 -18.41 20.16
CA LEU A 868 25.22 -19.50 19.44
C LEU A 868 25.70 -20.90 19.86
N LYS A 869 26.81 -20.98 20.60
CA LYS A 869 27.36 -22.25 21.16
C LYS A 869 26.84 -22.53 22.58
N LEU A 870 26.16 -21.58 23.18
CA LEU A 870 25.58 -21.74 24.54
C LEU A 870 24.21 -22.45 24.45
N ALA A 871 23.87 -23.18 25.50
CA ALA A 871 22.55 -23.78 25.64
C ALA A 871 21.53 -22.67 25.96
N GLY A 872 20.61 -22.41 25.04
CA GLY A 872 19.52 -21.44 25.21
C GLY A 872 18.34 -22.03 26.00
N ASP A 873 17.67 -21.21 26.80
CA ASP A 873 16.44 -21.54 27.53
C ASP A 873 15.27 -20.73 26.98
N ARG A 874 14.23 -21.42 26.50
CA ARG A 874 13.06 -20.80 25.86
C ARG A 874 12.30 -19.86 26.80
N ARG A 875 12.14 -20.18 28.08
CA ARG A 875 11.39 -19.37 29.04
C ARG A 875 12.10 -18.03 29.28
N ARG A 876 13.41 -18.09 29.57
CA ARG A 876 14.22 -16.85 29.72
C ARG A 876 14.25 -16.05 28.42
N GLY A 877 14.32 -16.73 27.26
CA GLY A 877 14.25 -16.08 25.95
C GLY A 877 12.95 -15.32 25.71
N SER A 878 11.81 -15.85 26.20
CA SER A 878 10.52 -15.13 26.10
C SER A 878 10.52 -13.86 26.97
N GLU A 879 11.20 -13.86 28.11
CA GLU A 879 11.36 -12.69 28.96
C GLU A 879 12.24 -11.62 28.28
N VAL A 880 13.32 -12.04 27.61
CA VAL A 880 14.18 -11.16 26.81
C VAL A 880 13.38 -10.58 25.63
N PHE A 881 12.59 -11.39 24.91
CA PHE A 881 11.71 -10.95 23.83
C PHE A 881 10.69 -9.92 24.31
N ALA A 882 9.98 -10.20 25.39
CA ALA A 882 8.98 -9.28 25.95
C ALA A 882 9.60 -7.92 26.32
N LYS A 883 10.84 -7.94 26.84
CA LYS A 883 11.55 -6.74 27.27
C LYS A 883 12.11 -5.89 26.12
N HIS A 884 12.62 -6.53 25.06
CA HIS A 884 13.43 -5.84 24.04
C HIS A 884 12.81 -5.85 22.64
N CYS A 885 11.89 -6.76 22.33
CA CYS A 885 11.41 -7.00 20.95
C CYS A 885 9.89 -6.81 20.79
N ALA A 886 9.07 -7.16 21.79
CA ALA A 886 7.61 -7.20 21.71
C ALA A 886 6.96 -5.83 21.48
N THR A 887 7.66 -4.76 21.75
CA THR A 887 7.19 -3.38 21.49
C THR A 887 7.04 -3.06 20.00
N CYS A 888 7.83 -3.69 19.13
CA CYS A 888 7.82 -3.49 17.70
C CYS A 888 7.45 -4.76 16.93
N HIS A 889 7.74 -5.94 17.46
CA HIS A 889 7.53 -7.22 16.79
C HIS A 889 6.45 -8.04 17.45
N ARG A 890 5.69 -8.78 16.64
CA ARG A 890 4.74 -9.78 17.10
C ARG A 890 5.29 -11.19 16.90
N LEU A 891 5.13 -12.06 17.91
CA LEU A 891 5.42 -13.49 17.82
C LEU A 891 4.34 -14.24 18.61
N ASP A 892 3.68 -15.23 17.99
CA ASP A 892 2.62 -16.07 18.60
C ASP A 892 1.47 -15.26 19.25
N GLY A 893 1.11 -14.14 18.66
CA GLY A 893 0.07 -13.26 19.20
C GLY A 893 0.54 -12.30 20.30
N VAL A 894 1.79 -12.42 20.76
CA VAL A 894 2.39 -11.53 21.78
C VAL A 894 3.18 -10.42 21.07
N GLY A 895 2.96 -9.16 21.50
CA GLY A 895 3.64 -7.99 20.95
C GLY A 895 2.88 -7.27 19.84
N LYS A 896 3.54 -6.31 19.16
CA LYS A 896 2.96 -5.42 18.14
C LYS A 896 3.52 -5.72 16.76
N ALA A 897 2.74 -5.42 15.71
CA ALA A 897 3.13 -5.58 14.31
C ALA A 897 3.53 -4.21 13.70
N ILE A 898 4.57 -3.58 14.24
CA ILE A 898 5.19 -2.35 13.69
C ILE A 898 6.34 -2.74 12.77
N GLY A 899 7.25 -3.55 13.28
CA GLY A 899 8.20 -4.31 12.50
C GLY A 899 7.57 -5.58 11.92
N PRO A 900 8.33 -6.37 11.16
CA PRO A 900 7.85 -7.65 10.62
C PRO A 900 7.39 -8.60 11.76
N ASP A 901 6.34 -9.38 11.46
CA ASP A 901 5.89 -10.46 12.33
C ASP A 901 6.97 -11.54 12.40
N LEU A 902 7.38 -11.92 13.61
CA LEU A 902 8.50 -12.82 13.83
C LEU A 902 8.14 -14.30 13.82
N VAL A 903 6.89 -14.69 13.56
CA VAL A 903 6.55 -16.10 13.32
C VAL A 903 7.42 -16.69 12.20
N GLY A 904 7.74 -15.87 11.18
CA GLY A 904 8.62 -16.25 10.09
C GLY A 904 10.10 -16.45 10.47
N VAL A 905 10.60 -15.93 11.61
CA VAL A 905 12.02 -16.13 11.99
C VAL A 905 12.33 -17.55 12.41
N ARG A 906 11.33 -18.37 12.72
CA ARG A 906 11.51 -19.79 13.03
C ARG A 906 12.15 -20.58 11.90
N SER A 907 12.08 -20.08 10.71
CA SER A 907 12.74 -20.65 9.54
C SER A 907 14.16 -20.14 9.32
N LYS A 908 14.60 -19.18 10.14
CA LYS A 908 15.97 -18.63 10.07
C LYS A 908 16.94 -19.45 10.91
N THR A 909 18.24 -19.35 10.54
CA THR A 909 19.32 -19.95 11.32
C THR A 909 19.64 -19.05 12.53
N PRO A 910 20.23 -19.60 13.62
CA PRO A 910 20.71 -18.83 14.74
C PRO A 910 21.58 -17.63 14.35
N ASP A 911 22.47 -17.84 13.37
CA ASP A 911 23.48 -16.84 12.94
C ASP A 911 22.86 -15.59 12.28
N ALA A 912 21.87 -15.73 11.38
CA ALA A 912 21.24 -14.54 10.80
C ALA A 912 20.23 -13.90 11.77
N ILE A 913 19.55 -14.66 12.67
CA ILE A 913 18.82 -14.02 13.77
C ILE A 913 19.79 -13.11 14.54
N LEU A 914 20.93 -13.66 14.91
CA LEU A 914 22.00 -12.89 15.54
C LEU A 914 22.40 -11.67 14.69
N THR A 915 22.69 -11.88 13.40
CA THR A 915 23.03 -10.81 12.45
C THR A 915 21.90 -9.80 12.33
N SER A 916 20.65 -10.25 12.18
CA SER A 916 19.48 -9.35 12.06
C SER A 916 19.22 -8.53 13.33
N ILE A 917 19.57 -9.06 14.51
CA ILE A 917 19.46 -8.37 15.79
C ILE A 917 20.60 -7.34 15.94
N LEU A 918 21.82 -7.71 15.57
CA LEU A 918 23.01 -6.89 15.80
C LEU A 918 23.30 -5.90 14.66
N ASP A 919 22.87 -6.19 13.41
CA ASP A 919 23.03 -5.33 12.24
C ASP A 919 21.71 -5.23 11.45
N PRO A 920 20.66 -4.62 12.05
CA PRO A 920 19.33 -4.58 11.45
C PRO A 920 19.22 -3.72 10.18
N SER A 921 20.24 -2.93 9.90
CA SER A 921 20.29 -2.04 8.73
C SER A 921 20.96 -2.69 7.52
N ARG A 922 21.56 -3.86 7.68
CA ARG A 922 22.29 -4.56 6.61
C ARG A 922 21.41 -4.94 5.42
N GLU A 923 20.16 -5.35 5.72
CA GLU A 923 19.18 -5.80 4.73
C GLU A 923 17.77 -5.29 5.10
N VAL A 924 17.56 -3.97 5.06
CA VAL A 924 16.27 -3.37 5.40
C VAL A 924 15.39 -3.21 4.16
N ALA A 925 14.18 -3.77 4.18
CA ALA A 925 13.21 -3.51 3.12
C ALA A 925 12.75 -2.04 3.12
N ALA A 926 12.46 -1.49 1.94
CA ALA A 926 12.08 -0.08 1.76
C ALA A 926 10.92 0.37 2.67
N SER A 927 9.97 -0.53 2.95
CA SER A 927 8.83 -0.27 3.86
C SER A 927 9.21 -0.11 5.34
N TYR A 928 10.44 -0.48 5.72
CA TYR A 928 10.97 -0.36 7.09
C TYR A 928 12.14 0.62 7.19
N LEU A 929 12.42 1.35 6.12
CA LEU A 929 13.42 2.43 6.14
C LEU A 929 12.97 3.56 7.07
N ASN A 930 13.92 4.07 7.83
CA ASN A 930 13.74 5.24 8.65
C ASN A 930 14.00 6.52 7.85
N TYR A 931 13.15 7.54 8.02
CA TYR A 931 13.27 8.85 7.40
C TYR A 931 13.50 9.91 8.47
N VAL A 932 14.18 10.98 8.10
CA VAL A 932 14.32 12.21 8.89
C VAL A 932 13.57 13.33 8.18
N VAL A 933 12.74 14.02 8.94
CA VAL A 933 12.05 15.24 8.50
C VAL A 933 12.56 16.41 9.32
N VAL A 934 12.98 17.46 8.64
CA VAL A 934 13.27 18.75 9.24
C VAL A 934 12.14 19.70 8.88
N THR A 935 11.55 20.35 9.86
CA THR A 935 10.50 21.34 9.63
C THR A 935 11.07 22.76 9.64
N LYS A 936 10.37 23.68 8.96
CA LYS A 936 10.76 25.10 8.84
C LYS A 936 10.93 25.83 10.18
N ASP A 937 10.33 25.32 11.25
CA ASP A 937 10.51 25.82 12.61
C ASP A 937 11.66 25.10 13.36
N GLY A 938 12.47 24.28 12.64
CA GLY A 938 13.66 23.64 13.18
C GLY A 938 13.42 22.35 13.97
N ARG A 939 12.20 21.80 13.98
CA ARG A 939 11.93 20.50 14.58
C ARG A 939 12.45 19.39 13.70
N VAL A 940 12.96 18.32 14.31
CA VAL A 940 13.39 17.11 13.63
C VAL A 940 12.49 15.96 14.09
N ALA A 941 11.89 15.25 13.14
CA ALA A 941 11.09 14.06 13.38
C ALA A 941 11.64 12.90 12.55
N THR A 942 11.58 11.68 13.11
CA THR A 942 12.03 10.47 12.41
C THR A 942 11.01 9.35 12.52
N GLY A 943 11.01 8.45 11.55
CA GLY A 943 10.11 7.31 11.53
C GLY A 943 10.03 6.65 10.15
N MET A 944 9.33 5.53 10.10
CA MET A 944 8.96 4.91 8.82
C MET A 944 7.89 5.77 8.14
N LEU A 945 8.07 6.04 6.88
CA LEU A 945 7.07 6.73 6.06
C LEU A 945 5.95 5.74 5.70
N ILE A 946 4.82 5.82 6.44
CA ILE A 946 3.70 4.89 6.28
C ILE A 946 2.52 5.46 5.49
N GLY A 947 2.51 6.76 5.26
CA GLY A 947 1.47 7.43 4.51
C GLY A 947 1.96 8.74 3.93
N GLU A 948 1.59 9.00 2.70
CA GLU A 948 1.76 10.27 2.03
C GLU A 948 0.43 10.73 1.44
N SER A 949 0.08 11.97 1.72
CA SER A 949 -1.02 12.66 1.08
C SER A 949 -0.50 13.91 0.35
N PRO A 950 -1.31 14.55 -0.49
CA PRO A 950 -0.91 15.82 -1.12
C PRO A 950 -0.52 16.89 -0.11
N THR A 951 -0.98 16.81 1.12
CA THR A 951 -0.89 17.87 2.12
C THR A 951 -0.06 17.52 3.35
N ALA A 952 0.16 16.23 3.62
CA ALA A 952 0.91 15.77 4.79
C ALA A 952 1.61 14.44 4.51
N ILE A 953 2.63 14.15 5.30
CA ILE A 953 3.24 12.84 5.43
C ILE A 953 2.93 12.27 6.83
N THR A 954 2.86 10.96 6.94
CA THR A 954 2.72 10.26 8.21
C THR A 954 3.96 9.40 8.45
N LEU A 955 4.70 9.76 9.49
CA LEU A 955 5.82 8.97 9.98
C LEU A 955 5.34 8.09 11.14
N ARG A 956 5.61 6.78 11.07
CA ARG A 956 5.40 5.87 12.20
C ARG A 956 6.73 5.62 12.89
N ARG A 957 6.77 5.99 14.16
CA ARG A 957 7.91 5.69 15.04
C ARG A 957 7.82 4.26 15.59
N ALA A 958 8.90 3.79 16.19
CA ALA A 958 8.84 2.64 17.06
C ALA A 958 7.63 2.80 17.99
N GLU A 959 6.90 1.73 18.37
CA GLU A 959 5.76 1.75 19.29
C GLU A 959 4.41 2.18 18.71
N ALA A 960 4.30 2.31 17.40
CA ALA A 960 3.10 2.75 16.68
C ALA A 960 2.71 4.23 16.90
N ALA A 961 3.58 5.05 17.47
CA ALA A 961 3.33 6.49 17.50
C ALA A 961 3.44 7.07 16.09
N GLU A 962 2.46 7.87 15.69
CA GLU A 962 2.41 8.47 14.36
C GLU A 962 2.57 10.00 14.46
N ASP A 963 3.52 10.51 13.69
CA ASP A 963 3.72 11.94 13.51
C ASP A 963 3.22 12.35 12.14
N ILE A 964 2.19 13.20 12.12
CA ILE A 964 1.67 13.78 10.89
C ILE A 964 2.33 15.13 10.71
N VAL A 965 3.09 15.28 9.63
CA VAL A 965 3.80 16.51 9.29
C VAL A 965 3.18 17.11 8.04
N PRO A 966 2.58 18.32 8.14
CA PRO A 966 2.08 19.02 6.95
C PRO A 966 3.23 19.26 5.97
N ARG A 967 3.02 19.00 4.69
CA ARG A 967 4.05 19.25 3.66
C ARG A 967 4.49 20.70 3.59
N ALA A 968 3.58 21.64 3.90
CA ALA A 968 3.88 23.07 3.99
C ALA A 968 4.91 23.41 5.08
N ASP A 969 5.00 22.59 6.12
CA ASP A 969 5.92 22.80 7.24
C ASP A 969 7.26 22.08 7.02
N ILE A 970 7.39 21.21 6.02
CA ILE A 970 8.61 20.45 5.74
C ILE A 970 9.63 21.36 5.06
N GLU A 971 10.84 21.40 5.60
CA GLU A 971 12.02 21.98 4.97
C GLU A 971 12.82 20.89 4.24
N GLU A 972 13.01 19.72 4.89
CA GLU A 972 13.75 18.59 4.32
C GLU A 972 13.11 17.25 4.72
N LEU A 973 13.07 16.31 3.78
CA LEU A 973 12.69 14.90 3.98
C LEU A 973 13.76 13.99 3.37
N THR A 974 14.48 13.25 4.22
CA THR A 974 15.62 12.42 3.78
C THR A 974 15.51 11.01 4.33
N SER A 975 15.74 9.99 3.49
CA SER A 975 15.88 8.60 3.93
C SER A 975 17.24 8.42 4.61
N THR A 976 17.25 7.76 5.76
CA THR A 976 18.49 7.43 6.47
C THR A 976 19.25 6.26 5.82
N GLY A 977 18.61 5.51 4.93
CA GLY A 977 19.11 4.22 4.43
C GLY A 977 19.21 3.13 5.51
N LYS A 978 18.65 3.36 6.71
CA LYS A 978 18.71 2.45 7.86
C LYS A 978 17.33 1.96 8.28
N SER A 979 17.31 0.83 9.00
CA SER A 979 16.12 0.27 9.63
C SER A 979 15.63 1.15 10.80
N LEU A 980 14.33 1.12 11.05
CA LEU A 980 13.77 1.65 12.30
C LEU A 980 14.21 0.80 13.52
N MET A 981 14.57 -0.48 13.34
CA MET A 981 15.11 -1.32 14.41
C MET A 981 16.47 -0.79 14.88
N PRO A 982 16.68 -0.60 16.19
CA PRO A 982 17.91 0.01 16.70
C PRO A 982 19.13 -0.91 16.54
N GLU A 983 20.27 -0.32 16.18
CA GLU A 983 21.58 -0.93 16.35
C GLU A 983 22.02 -0.81 17.83
N GLY A 984 22.94 -1.66 18.30
CA GLY A 984 23.50 -1.60 19.66
C GLY A 984 22.81 -2.50 20.70
N MET A 985 22.05 -3.49 20.25
CA MET A 985 21.38 -4.46 21.13
C MET A 985 22.39 -5.28 21.99
N GLU A 986 23.63 -5.42 21.55
CA GLU A 986 24.73 -6.03 22.28
C GLU A 986 25.07 -5.33 23.60
N GLN A 987 24.66 -4.10 23.78
CA GLN A 987 24.88 -3.37 25.03
C GLN A 987 23.89 -3.76 26.15
N GLN A 988 22.81 -4.46 25.81
CA GLN A 988 21.72 -4.80 26.72
C GLN A 988 21.39 -6.29 26.77
N ILE A 989 21.80 -7.04 25.76
CA ILE A 989 21.56 -8.48 25.64
C ILE A 989 22.93 -9.14 25.66
N ASP A 990 23.34 -9.74 26.79
CA ASP A 990 24.58 -10.48 26.89
C ASP A 990 24.53 -11.80 26.10
N HIS A 991 25.65 -12.51 25.99
CA HIS A 991 25.77 -13.74 25.22
C HIS A 991 24.78 -14.82 25.67
N GLN A 992 24.53 -15.00 26.98
CA GLN A 992 23.57 -16.00 27.46
C GLN A 992 22.12 -15.56 27.13
N SER A 993 21.77 -14.32 27.36
CA SER A 993 20.46 -13.75 27.00
C SER A 993 20.21 -13.78 25.49
N MET A 994 21.25 -13.61 24.68
CA MET A 994 21.17 -13.77 23.23
C MET A 994 20.89 -15.22 22.81
N ALA A 995 21.59 -16.19 23.45
CA ALA A 995 21.33 -17.62 23.23
C ALA A 995 19.88 -18.00 23.60
N ASP A 996 19.40 -17.50 24.75
CA ASP A 996 18.04 -17.73 25.24
C ASP A 996 17.01 -17.11 24.29
N LEU A 997 17.23 -15.88 23.81
CA LEU A 997 16.38 -15.17 22.85
C LEU A 997 16.31 -15.92 21.51
N VAL A 998 17.46 -16.31 20.97
CA VAL A 998 17.54 -17.07 19.72
C VAL A 998 16.79 -18.41 19.86
N GLN A 999 16.98 -19.13 21.00
CA GLN A 999 16.24 -20.35 21.27
C GLN A 999 14.72 -20.13 21.34
N PHE A 1000 14.26 -19.06 21.95
CA PHE A 1000 12.84 -18.69 22.01
C PHE A 1000 12.28 -18.39 20.63
N LEU A 1001 12.98 -17.58 19.82
CA LEU A 1001 12.56 -17.21 18.49
C LEU A 1001 12.43 -18.40 17.53
N LEU A 1002 13.24 -19.46 17.75
CA LEU A 1002 13.26 -20.64 16.88
C LEU A 1002 12.27 -21.74 17.29
N THR A 1003 11.72 -21.70 18.52
CA THR A 1003 10.92 -22.80 19.05
C THR A 1003 9.42 -22.52 18.95
N ASP A 1004 8.66 -23.44 18.33
CA ASP A 1004 7.20 -23.38 18.30
C ASP A 1004 6.57 -23.52 19.70
N GLN A 1005 5.41 -22.91 19.91
CA GLN A 1005 4.55 -23.32 21.03
C GLN A 1005 4.16 -24.78 20.76
N ALA A 1006 4.51 -25.68 21.68
CA ALA A 1006 3.88 -26.99 21.68
C ALA A 1006 2.36 -26.80 21.88
N PRO A 1007 1.49 -27.55 21.15
CA PRO A 1007 0.04 -27.42 21.27
C PRO A 1007 -0.43 -27.68 22.71
#